data_7709289eb8d98df63fa870bff67e2ed9
#
_entry.id   7709289eb8d98df63fa870bff67e2ed9
#
_cell.length_a   1.000
_cell.length_b   1.000
_cell.length_c   1.000
_cell.angle_alpha   90.00
_cell.angle_beta   90.00
_cell.angle_gamma   90.00
#
_symmetry.space_group_name_H-M   'P 1'
#
loop_
_entity.id
_entity.type
_entity.pdbx_description
1 polymer ?
#
loop_
_entity_poly.entity_id
_entity_poly.type
_entity_poly.pdbx_seq_one_letter_code
_entity_poly.pdbx_strand_id
1 'polypeptide(L)'
;MKMQYNAIKAEHPDCLLFYRLGDFYEMFDDDAVLGARELNLALTTRDRGKPEDERTPMCGVPYHSAEQYISKLIAKGYKVAVCEQMEDPKLCKGLVSRDIVRIISPGTIMETSMLREGESNYLGAVMLRGKAGGCAFADVSTGEVCAASFETDAAMHIQNEISRFRPRECVLAPEAMLSRDIRDTLEKRLGSRVEPAAGRFDPENARKAIANQYGENAPELDEMTTLALGALLAYLTDAARGDMSQLRVPDIFTRGRYMELDAAARRNLELTENLRTGEKRGSLLWVLDKTKTPMGGRMLRSWVERPLLSPVAIRRRLAAVEELFRDNVGRAELTEKLKTVGDIQRLTSRAVYGAANGRDMLALGNYLSAAPEIFAQLGKYQSGMLRSIAATEPLENLCTLLRRAICDEPPFSVREGGILRSGYSEEVDRLRNIRDNGAKCVAELEAREKERTGIKKLKVGYNKVFGYYIDVPNSAGAVDLPEEYIRKQTLVNGERYFTPELKKLEDDISSARERIETLEYDLFRDVLRQVGDRVDELQALSAALAELDALCSLAEVAVRNNYVCPEIEVSHTLTIAEGRHPVVEQMQRDTLFVPNDTHLNDTDDRVAIVTGPNMAGKSTYMRQTAIIVLMAQIGSFVPARSATVGICDRVFTRIGASDDLAGGASTFMVEMSEVASILKNATADSLLILDEIGRGTSTYDGMAIARAVLEYCADARKLGAKTMFATHYHELSALEGTIPGVRNYNISAKRQNGKLLFLRKILPGAADESYGIEVAKLAGVPESVIRAADAHLRELNAQGAAVKVTAPAKPESDQVSLADVGADAVAERLRAVDPNTLSPLEALRLLFELKNDLG
;
A
#
# COMPACT_ATOMS: atom_id res chain seq x y z
N MET A 1 27.58 -28.99 -11.48
CA MET A 1 26.91 -27.69 -11.56
C MET A 1 25.48 -27.82 -12.07
N LYS A 2 25.20 -28.29 -13.31
CA LYS A 2 23.82 -28.43 -13.84
C LYS A 2 22.92 -29.33 -12.99
N MET A 3 23.46 -30.44 -12.44
CA MET A 3 22.70 -31.28 -11.50
C MET A 3 22.29 -30.51 -10.22
N GLN A 4 23.20 -29.67 -9.69
CA GLN A 4 22.90 -28.84 -8.52
C GLN A 4 21.86 -27.78 -8.84
N TYR A 5 21.95 -27.11 -10.02
CA TYR A 5 20.95 -26.19 -10.50
C TYR A 5 19.57 -26.84 -10.60
N ASN A 6 19.51 -28.00 -11.27
CA ASN A 6 18.24 -28.72 -11.45
C ASN A 6 17.62 -29.22 -10.14
N ALA A 7 18.45 -29.62 -9.15
CA ALA A 7 17.95 -29.99 -7.82
C ALA A 7 17.29 -28.81 -7.11
N ILE A 8 17.98 -27.65 -7.08
CA ILE A 8 17.45 -26.42 -6.48
C ILE A 8 16.20 -25.93 -7.23
N LYS A 9 16.22 -25.98 -8.58
CA LYS A 9 15.05 -25.58 -9.39
C LYS A 9 13.83 -26.47 -9.15
N ALA A 10 14.03 -27.76 -8.93
CA ALA A 10 12.92 -28.69 -8.67
C ALA A 10 12.20 -28.39 -7.34
N GLU A 11 12.89 -27.83 -6.35
CA GLU A 11 12.29 -27.38 -5.09
C GLU A 11 11.47 -26.07 -5.24
N HIS A 12 11.82 -25.24 -6.24
CA HIS A 12 11.20 -23.93 -6.50
C HIS A 12 10.82 -23.74 -7.97
N PRO A 13 9.91 -24.57 -8.51
CA PRO A 13 9.58 -24.57 -9.93
C PRO A 13 8.92 -23.28 -10.43
N ASP A 14 8.25 -22.53 -9.54
CA ASP A 14 7.53 -21.28 -9.81
C ASP A 14 8.43 -20.03 -9.77
N CYS A 15 9.72 -20.17 -9.39
CA CYS A 15 10.66 -19.08 -9.31
C CYS A 15 11.65 -19.08 -10.47
N LEU A 16 12.01 -17.92 -11.00
CA LEU A 16 13.19 -17.73 -11.85
C LEU A 16 14.44 -17.85 -10.99
N LEU A 17 15.31 -18.83 -11.26
CA LEU A 17 16.49 -19.10 -10.44
C LEU A 17 17.68 -18.28 -10.92
N PHE A 18 18.08 -17.27 -10.13
CA PHE A 18 19.31 -16.50 -10.31
C PHE A 18 20.47 -17.22 -9.61
N TYR A 19 21.17 -18.05 -10.38
CA TYR A 19 22.19 -18.96 -9.86
C TYR A 19 23.60 -18.35 -9.96
N ARG A 20 24.26 -18.10 -8.82
CA ARG A 20 25.57 -17.44 -8.75
C ARG A 20 26.68 -18.26 -9.36
N LEU A 21 27.34 -17.71 -10.38
CA LEU A 21 28.53 -18.28 -11.00
C LEU A 21 29.58 -17.18 -11.23
N GLY A 22 30.59 -17.12 -10.33
CA GLY A 22 31.59 -16.05 -10.35
C GLY A 22 30.92 -14.67 -10.23
N ASP A 23 31.11 -13.80 -11.21
CA ASP A 23 30.59 -12.44 -11.21
C ASP A 23 29.20 -12.29 -11.85
N PHE A 24 28.54 -13.42 -12.18
CA PHE A 24 27.25 -13.43 -12.80
C PHE A 24 26.23 -14.24 -12.00
N TYR A 25 24.96 -13.85 -12.12
CA TYR A 25 23.82 -14.75 -11.92
C TYR A 25 23.42 -15.31 -13.27
N GLU A 26 23.48 -16.62 -13.42
CA GLU A 26 23.13 -17.33 -14.66
C GLU A 26 21.80 -18.06 -14.49
N MET A 27 21.02 -18.06 -15.54
CA MET A 27 19.77 -18.80 -15.67
C MET A 27 19.94 -19.84 -16.76
N PHE A 28 19.28 -21.00 -16.63
CA PHE A 28 19.35 -22.10 -17.59
C PHE A 28 17.96 -22.58 -18.00
N ASP A 29 17.89 -23.30 -19.11
CA ASP A 29 16.68 -23.92 -19.67
C ASP A 29 15.54 -22.91 -19.85
N ASP A 30 14.32 -23.25 -19.39
CA ASP A 30 13.14 -22.40 -19.48
C ASP A 30 13.30 -21.05 -18.78
N ASP A 31 14.05 -21.03 -17.65
CA ASP A 31 14.37 -19.77 -16.95
C ASP A 31 15.23 -18.85 -17.82
N ALA A 32 16.15 -19.41 -18.60
CA ALA A 32 16.98 -18.63 -19.52
C ALA A 32 16.18 -18.06 -20.68
N VAL A 33 15.28 -18.85 -21.27
CA VAL A 33 14.40 -18.41 -22.37
C VAL A 33 13.47 -17.31 -21.88
N LEU A 34 12.83 -17.50 -20.73
CA LEU A 34 11.95 -16.52 -20.10
C LEU A 34 12.73 -15.26 -19.72
N GLY A 35 13.84 -15.41 -19.00
CA GLY A 35 14.69 -14.30 -18.57
C GLY A 35 15.25 -13.48 -19.73
N ALA A 36 15.70 -14.14 -20.80
CA ALA A 36 16.18 -13.45 -22.01
C ALA A 36 15.08 -12.61 -22.66
N ARG A 37 13.86 -13.14 -22.75
CA ARG A 37 12.71 -12.44 -23.32
C ARG A 37 12.27 -11.25 -22.46
N GLU A 38 12.10 -11.47 -21.16
CA GLU A 38 11.54 -10.45 -20.26
C GLU A 38 12.51 -9.32 -19.95
N LEU A 39 13.82 -9.62 -19.93
CA LEU A 39 14.89 -8.69 -19.61
C LEU A 39 15.64 -8.15 -20.83
N ASN A 40 15.29 -8.62 -22.03
CA ASN A 40 15.97 -8.29 -23.30
C ASN A 40 17.48 -8.63 -23.25
N LEU A 41 17.79 -9.87 -22.78
CA LEU A 41 19.15 -10.37 -22.69
C LEU A 41 19.49 -11.28 -23.87
N ALA A 42 20.77 -11.38 -24.23
CA ALA A 42 21.23 -12.35 -25.21
C ALA A 42 21.10 -13.79 -24.68
N LEU A 43 20.37 -14.62 -25.40
CA LEU A 43 20.32 -16.05 -25.13
C LEU A 43 21.58 -16.71 -25.72
N THR A 44 22.31 -17.41 -24.87
CA THR A 44 23.57 -18.08 -25.22
C THR A 44 23.54 -19.56 -24.83
N THR A 45 24.65 -20.26 -24.98
CA THR A 45 24.80 -21.65 -24.54
C THR A 45 26.25 -21.95 -24.15
N ARG A 46 26.45 -22.82 -23.18
CA ARG A 46 27.78 -23.33 -22.81
C ARG A 46 28.20 -24.49 -23.70
N ASP A 47 27.27 -25.23 -24.24
CA ASP A 47 27.50 -26.48 -24.99
C ASP A 47 27.68 -26.22 -26.50
N ARG A 48 28.55 -25.27 -26.87
CA ARG A 48 28.76 -24.85 -28.27
C ARG A 48 29.20 -25.97 -29.20
N GLY A 49 29.74 -27.07 -28.63
CA GLY A 49 30.14 -28.24 -29.41
C GLY A 49 29.07 -29.27 -29.69
N LYS A 50 27.87 -29.13 -29.13
CA LYS A 50 26.72 -30.00 -29.34
C LYS A 50 25.83 -29.54 -30.48
N PRO A 51 25.04 -30.45 -31.10
CA PRO A 51 23.94 -30.06 -31.99
C PRO A 51 23.03 -29.01 -31.38
N GLU A 52 22.40 -28.19 -32.21
CA GLU A 52 21.66 -27.02 -31.76
C GLU A 52 20.43 -27.36 -30.86
N ASP A 53 19.82 -28.50 -31.12
CA ASP A 53 18.70 -29.09 -30.37
C ASP A 53 19.08 -29.73 -29.03
N GLU A 54 20.37 -30.03 -28.83
CA GLU A 54 20.93 -30.58 -27.57
C GLU A 54 21.59 -29.49 -26.69
N ARG A 55 21.62 -28.24 -27.13
CA ARG A 55 22.26 -27.15 -26.39
C ARG A 55 21.41 -26.66 -25.25
N THR A 56 22.01 -26.50 -24.08
CA THR A 56 21.35 -25.90 -22.93
C THR A 56 21.27 -24.39 -23.10
N PRO A 57 20.05 -23.80 -23.24
CA PRO A 57 19.90 -22.35 -23.24
C PRO A 57 20.42 -21.74 -21.94
N MET A 58 21.08 -20.58 -22.03
CA MET A 58 21.63 -19.85 -20.90
C MET A 58 21.56 -18.36 -21.16
N CYS A 59 21.23 -17.59 -20.14
CA CYS A 59 21.46 -16.16 -20.10
C CYS A 59 21.94 -15.75 -18.70
N GLY A 60 22.48 -14.55 -18.54
CA GLY A 60 23.02 -14.12 -17.24
C GLY A 60 23.10 -12.62 -17.14
N VAL A 61 23.13 -12.15 -15.89
CA VAL A 61 23.27 -10.74 -15.51
C VAL A 61 24.46 -10.59 -14.54
N PRO A 62 25.22 -9.49 -14.61
CA PRO A 62 26.26 -9.22 -13.63
C PRO A 62 25.66 -9.11 -12.23
N TYR A 63 26.30 -9.71 -11.22
CA TYR A 63 25.74 -9.74 -9.86
C TYR A 63 25.54 -8.35 -9.25
N HIS A 64 26.48 -7.43 -9.53
CA HIS A 64 26.42 -6.07 -9.00
C HIS A 64 25.28 -5.22 -9.57
N SER A 65 24.70 -5.62 -10.70
CA SER A 65 23.54 -4.96 -11.33
C SER A 65 22.26 -5.81 -11.29
N ALA A 66 22.28 -6.96 -10.62
CA ALA A 66 21.17 -7.91 -10.59
C ALA A 66 19.87 -7.30 -10.07
N GLU A 67 19.95 -6.38 -9.09
CA GLU A 67 18.79 -5.70 -8.50
C GLU A 67 17.91 -5.02 -9.55
N GLN A 68 18.50 -4.35 -10.55
CA GLN A 68 17.76 -3.70 -11.62
C GLN A 68 17.00 -4.69 -12.52
N TYR A 69 17.56 -5.87 -12.75
CA TYR A 69 16.94 -6.92 -13.53
C TYR A 69 15.84 -7.63 -12.73
N ILE A 70 16.10 -7.92 -11.46
CA ILE A 70 15.12 -8.48 -10.53
C ILE A 70 13.91 -7.55 -10.44
N SER A 71 14.11 -6.24 -10.26
CA SER A 71 13.04 -5.24 -10.24
C SER A 71 12.10 -5.32 -11.43
N LYS A 72 12.65 -5.50 -12.65
CA LYS A 72 11.85 -5.63 -13.88
C LYS A 72 10.99 -6.91 -13.89
N LEU A 73 11.52 -8.01 -13.36
CA LEU A 73 10.78 -9.27 -13.27
C LEU A 73 9.67 -9.19 -12.22
N ILE A 74 9.99 -8.66 -11.04
CA ILE A 74 9.02 -8.48 -9.96
C ILE A 74 7.89 -7.54 -10.38
N ALA A 75 8.19 -6.44 -11.10
CA ALA A 75 7.18 -5.53 -11.62
C ALA A 75 6.21 -6.21 -12.62
N LYS A 76 6.62 -7.32 -13.25
CA LYS A 76 5.80 -8.16 -14.14
C LYS A 76 5.14 -9.33 -13.40
N GLY A 77 5.26 -9.42 -12.07
CA GLY A 77 4.64 -10.44 -11.23
C GLY A 77 5.41 -11.76 -11.11
N TYR A 78 6.65 -11.85 -11.60
CA TYR A 78 7.48 -13.05 -11.44
C TYR A 78 8.07 -13.13 -10.03
N LYS A 79 8.39 -14.35 -9.58
CA LYS A 79 9.22 -14.63 -8.40
C LYS A 79 10.65 -14.91 -8.82
N VAL A 80 11.61 -14.45 -8.05
CA VAL A 80 13.03 -14.67 -8.29
C VAL A 80 13.66 -15.31 -7.07
N ALA A 81 14.22 -16.50 -7.24
CA ALA A 81 15.04 -17.17 -6.23
C ALA A 81 16.51 -16.80 -6.42
N VAL A 82 17.11 -16.16 -5.42
CA VAL A 82 18.53 -15.77 -5.44
C VAL A 82 19.34 -16.86 -4.77
N CYS A 83 20.21 -17.49 -5.56
CA CYS A 83 21.06 -18.60 -5.14
C CYS A 83 22.51 -18.15 -5.07
N GLU A 84 23.10 -18.20 -3.88
CA GLU A 84 24.47 -17.76 -3.60
C GLU A 84 25.42 -18.92 -3.33
N GLN A 85 26.71 -18.63 -3.44
CA GLN A 85 27.77 -19.54 -3.04
C GLN A 85 27.91 -19.51 -1.52
N MET A 86 27.78 -20.68 -0.88
CA MET A 86 27.84 -20.82 0.59
C MET A 86 29.26 -20.99 1.11
N GLU A 87 30.23 -21.27 0.23
CA GLU A 87 31.66 -21.52 0.55
C GLU A 87 32.56 -20.63 -0.31
N ASP A 88 33.73 -20.26 0.22
CA ASP A 88 34.73 -19.54 -0.59
C ASP A 88 35.30 -20.47 -1.68
N PRO A 89 35.17 -20.07 -2.97
CA PRO A 89 35.67 -20.84 -4.08
C PRO A 89 37.18 -21.12 -4.01
N LYS A 90 37.97 -20.28 -3.31
CA LYS A 90 39.41 -20.43 -3.14
C LYS A 90 39.81 -21.55 -2.15
N LEU A 91 38.91 -21.84 -1.20
CA LEU A 91 39.15 -22.80 -0.11
C LEU A 91 38.54 -24.18 -0.42
N CYS A 92 37.65 -24.28 -1.38
CA CYS A 92 36.91 -25.50 -1.68
C CYS A 92 37.62 -26.38 -2.71
N LYS A 93 37.86 -27.65 -2.35
CA LYS A 93 38.35 -28.66 -3.27
C LYS A 93 37.17 -29.36 -3.97
N GLY A 94 36.61 -28.70 -5.00
CA GLY A 94 35.50 -29.31 -5.74
C GLY A 94 34.46 -28.27 -6.20
N LEU A 95 33.20 -28.73 -6.35
CA LEU A 95 32.09 -27.86 -6.69
C LEU A 95 31.59 -27.12 -5.43
N VAL A 96 31.68 -25.81 -5.43
CA VAL A 96 31.21 -24.95 -4.34
C VAL A 96 29.71 -25.21 -4.07
N SER A 97 29.37 -25.37 -2.81
CA SER A 97 27.99 -25.51 -2.37
C SER A 97 27.23 -24.20 -2.63
N ARG A 98 25.98 -24.33 -3.08
CA ARG A 98 25.09 -23.20 -3.33
C ARG A 98 23.72 -23.50 -2.76
N ASP A 99 23.08 -22.46 -2.20
CA ASP A 99 21.73 -22.56 -1.70
C ASP A 99 20.97 -21.25 -1.99
N ILE A 100 19.65 -21.33 -1.96
CA ILE A 100 18.80 -20.15 -2.06
C ILE A 100 18.90 -19.39 -0.74
N VAL A 101 19.41 -18.18 -0.82
CA VAL A 101 19.48 -17.26 0.33
C VAL A 101 18.21 -16.47 0.49
N ARG A 102 17.43 -16.30 -0.61
CA ARG A 102 16.22 -15.50 -0.59
C ARG A 102 15.33 -15.73 -1.80
N ILE A 103 14.01 -15.66 -1.61
CA ILE A 103 13.01 -15.59 -2.67
C ILE A 103 12.39 -14.21 -2.66
N ILE A 104 12.51 -13.48 -3.76
CA ILE A 104 11.92 -12.16 -3.95
C ILE A 104 10.64 -12.31 -4.77
N SER A 105 9.54 -11.81 -4.22
CA SER A 105 8.22 -11.77 -4.87
C SER A 105 7.63 -10.36 -4.75
N PRO A 106 6.54 -10.03 -5.45
CA PRO A 106 5.92 -8.70 -5.35
C PRO A 106 5.55 -8.27 -3.92
N GLY A 107 5.22 -9.22 -3.03
CA GLY A 107 4.85 -8.98 -1.64
C GLY A 107 6.03 -8.98 -0.65
N THR A 108 7.22 -9.45 -1.04
CA THR A 108 8.37 -9.63 -0.15
C THR A 108 9.57 -8.73 -0.47
N ILE A 109 9.34 -7.64 -1.20
CA ILE A 109 10.38 -6.67 -1.57
C ILE A 109 10.86 -5.92 -0.33
N MET A 110 12.19 -5.81 -0.18
CA MET A 110 12.86 -5.01 0.86
C MET A 110 13.79 -3.93 0.27
N GLU A 111 14.14 -4.04 -1.01
CA GLU A 111 14.99 -3.08 -1.70
C GLU A 111 14.26 -1.75 -1.91
N THR A 112 14.82 -0.68 -1.34
CA THR A 112 14.24 0.66 -1.42
C THR A 112 14.07 1.14 -2.87
N SER A 113 14.98 0.73 -3.77
CA SER A 113 14.92 1.06 -5.20
C SER A 113 13.72 0.44 -5.94
N MET A 114 13.12 -0.62 -5.39
CA MET A 114 11.96 -1.31 -5.95
C MET A 114 10.63 -0.87 -5.32
N LEU A 115 10.69 -0.15 -4.19
CA LEU A 115 9.52 0.30 -3.43
C LEU A 115 9.16 1.75 -3.78
N ARG A 116 7.87 2.05 -3.80
CA ARG A 116 7.40 3.43 -3.94
C ARG A 116 7.52 4.16 -2.61
N GLU A 117 8.03 5.39 -2.66
CA GLU A 117 8.05 6.27 -1.50
C GLU A 117 6.62 6.63 -1.07
N GLY A 118 6.36 6.66 0.24
CA GLY A 118 5.04 7.01 0.79
C GLY A 118 3.93 5.99 0.55
N GLU A 119 4.24 4.79 -0.02
CA GLU A 119 3.30 3.67 -0.15
C GLU A 119 3.84 2.45 0.59
N SER A 120 2.93 1.68 1.21
CA SER A 120 3.24 0.37 1.80
C SER A 120 3.20 -0.73 0.73
N ASN A 121 3.94 -1.81 0.95
CA ASN A 121 4.03 -2.96 0.04
C ASN A 121 3.51 -4.21 0.74
N TYR A 122 2.21 -4.40 0.76
CA TYR A 122 1.60 -5.48 1.52
C TYR A 122 1.62 -6.82 0.79
N LEU A 123 1.95 -7.87 1.56
CA LEU A 123 1.58 -9.26 1.35
C LEU A 123 0.31 -9.54 2.13
N GLY A 124 -0.65 -10.27 1.54
CA GLY A 124 -1.90 -10.68 2.20
C GLY A 124 -2.00 -12.17 2.39
N ALA A 125 -2.80 -12.61 3.36
CA ALA A 125 -3.30 -13.98 3.49
C ALA A 125 -4.78 -13.96 3.83
N VAL A 126 -5.58 -14.80 3.16
CA VAL A 126 -7.03 -14.83 3.29
C VAL A 126 -7.54 -16.24 3.49
N MET A 127 -8.35 -16.41 4.55
CA MET A 127 -9.07 -17.62 4.90
C MET A 127 -10.57 -17.38 4.84
N LEU A 128 -11.31 -18.28 4.21
CA LEU A 128 -12.78 -18.35 4.28
C LEU A 128 -13.21 -19.72 4.76
N ARG A 129 -14.28 -19.76 5.55
CA ARG A 129 -14.95 -20.98 5.97
C ARG A 129 -16.46 -20.71 6.11
N GLY A 130 -17.21 -21.02 5.07
CA GLY A 130 -18.63 -20.71 5.00
C GLY A 130 -18.91 -19.20 5.04
N LYS A 131 -19.58 -18.71 6.10
CA LYS A 131 -19.85 -17.27 6.28
C LYS A 131 -18.77 -16.52 7.05
N ALA A 132 -17.92 -17.25 7.78
CA ALA A 132 -16.82 -16.69 8.55
C ALA A 132 -15.51 -16.62 7.73
N GLY A 133 -14.58 -15.80 8.16
CA GLY A 133 -13.26 -15.71 7.53
C GLY A 133 -12.30 -14.80 8.27
N GLY A 134 -11.03 -14.88 7.90
CA GLY A 134 -9.97 -14.06 8.44
C GLY A 134 -9.05 -13.56 7.34
N CYS A 135 -8.42 -12.43 7.58
CA CYS A 135 -7.38 -11.89 6.71
C CYS A 135 -6.23 -11.32 7.54
N ALA A 136 -5.04 -11.41 6.98
CA ALA A 136 -3.84 -10.80 7.55
C ALA A 136 -3.03 -10.14 6.44
N PHE A 137 -2.38 -9.02 6.77
CA PHE A 137 -1.55 -8.25 5.86
C PHE A 137 -0.26 -7.85 6.54
N ALA A 138 0.87 -7.96 5.84
CA ALA A 138 2.16 -7.48 6.34
C ALA A 138 2.92 -6.71 5.27
N ASP A 139 3.57 -5.63 5.68
CA ASP A 139 4.60 -4.95 4.90
C ASP A 139 5.97 -5.26 5.52
N VAL A 140 6.71 -6.18 4.89
CA VAL A 140 8.03 -6.63 5.38
C VAL A 140 9.03 -5.49 5.43
N SER A 141 8.88 -4.49 4.55
CA SER A 141 9.81 -3.36 4.46
C SER A 141 9.68 -2.37 5.62
N THR A 142 8.51 -2.34 6.28
CA THR A 142 8.23 -1.43 7.41
C THR A 142 8.00 -2.17 8.72
N GLY A 143 7.80 -3.48 8.64
CA GLY A 143 7.47 -4.33 9.79
C GLY A 143 6.01 -4.23 10.25
N GLU A 144 5.14 -3.55 9.50
CA GLU A 144 3.71 -3.44 9.83
C GLU A 144 2.99 -4.77 9.60
N VAL A 145 2.22 -5.21 10.58
CA VAL A 145 1.37 -6.41 10.51
C VAL A 145 -0.03 -6.06 11.00
N CYS A 146 -1.04 -6.43 10.23
CA CYS A 146 -2.45 -6.21 10.56
C CYS A 146 -3.23 -7.52 10.35
N ALA A 147 -4.24 -7.79 11.18
CA ALA A 147 -5.11 -8.93 10.98
C ALA A 147 -6.53 -8.67 11.49
N ALA A 148 -7.49 -9.39 10.93
CA ALA A 148 -8.89 -9.32 11.33
C ALA A 148 -9.63 -10.60 11.02
N SER A 149 -10.74 -10.83 11.72
CA SER A 149 -11.72 -11.86 11.43
C SER A 149 -13.14 -11.29 11.35
N PHE A 150 -13.99 -12.04 10.65
CA PHE A 150 -15.39 -11.70 10.44
C PHE A 150 -16.23 -12.96 10.59
N GLU A 151 -17.23 -12.95 11.46
CA GLU A 151 -18.12 -14.10 11.72
C GLU A 151 -19.20 -14.27 10.65
N THR A 152 -19.62 -13.16 10.05
CA THR A 152 -20.69 -13.12 9.04
C THR A 152 -20.28 -12.25 7.85
N ASP A 153 -20.78 -12.58 6.67
CA ASP A 153 -20.50 -11.85 5.43
C ASP A 153 -18.99 -11.62 5.19
N ALA A 154 -18.15 -12.55 5.66
CA ALA A 154 -16.71 -12.42 5.69
C ALA A 154 -16.11 -12.11 4.30
N ALA A 155 -16.62 -12.73 3.23
CA ALA A 155 -16.13 -12.49 1.87
C ALA A 155 -16.22 -10.99 1.47
N MET A 156 -17.32 -10.32 1.79
CA MET A 156 -17.52 -8.89 1.52
C MET A 156 -16.58 -8.02 2.36
N HIS A 157 -16.45 -8.31 3.67
CA HIS A 157 -15.58 -7.54 4.55
C HIS A 157 -14.11 -7.71 4.18
N ILE A 158 -13.69 -8.93 3.89
CA ILE A 158 -12.33 -9.22 3.42
C ILE A 158 -12.05 -8.53 2.07
N GLN A 159 -13.02 -8.48 1.15
CA GLN A 159 -12.89 -7.73 -0.10
C GLN A 159 -12.68 -6.22 0.14
N ASN A 160 -13.36 -5.64 1.14
CA ASN A 160 -13.14 -4.24 1.53
C ASN A 160 -11.74 -4.03 2.10
N GLU A 161 -11.22 -4.96 2.92
CA GLU A 161 -9.86 -4.90 3.45
C GLU A 161 -8.81 -5.10 2.35
N ILE A 162 -9.00 -6.04 1.43
CA ILE A 162 -8.14 -6.20 0.25
C ILE A 162 -8.11 -4.90 -0.57
N SER A 163 -9.25 -4.25 -0.75
CA SER A 163 -9.34 -2.98 -1.48
C SER A 163 -8.64 -1.83 -0.75
N ARG A 164 -8.54 -1.89 0.59
CA ARG A 164 -7.83 -0.94 1.44
C ARG A 164 -6.33 -1.17 1.42
N PHE A 165 -5.87 -2.39 1.75
CA PHE A 165 -4.45 -2.71 1.84
C PHE A 165 -3.78 -2.85 0.48
N ARG A 166 -4.55 -3.21 -0.56
CA ARG A 166 -4.07 -3.36 -1.94
C ARG A 166 -2.82 -4.25 -2.01
N PRO A 167 -2.87 -5.46 -1.46
CA PRO A 167 -1.69 -6.31 -1.41
C PRO A 167 -1.14 -6.57 -2.81
N ARG A 168 0.18 -6.55 -2.95
CA ARG A 168 0.85 -6.88 -4.23
C ARG A 168 0.85 -8.36 -4.50
N GLU A 169 0.74 -9.14 -3.44
CA GLU A 169 0.67 -10.59 -3.46
C GLU A 169 -0.26 -11.08 -2.36
N CYS A 170 -1.00 -12.16 -2.59
CA CYS A 170 -1.94 -12.68 -1.62
C CYS A 170 -1.97 -14.21 -1.63
N VAL A 171 -1.83 -14.80 -0.44
CA VAL A 171 -1.91 -16.22 -0.20
C VAL A 171 -3.36 -16.57 0.12
N LEU A 172 -3.98 -17.46 -0.65
CA LEU A 172 -5.39 -17.81 -0.50
C LEU A 172 -5.58 -19.25 -0.03
N ALA A 173 -6.45 -19.44 0.98
CA ALA A 173 -6.98 -20.74 1.33
C ALA A 173 -7.89 -21.30 0.20
N PRO A 174 -8.12 -22.63 0.15
CA PRO A 174 -8.90 -23.24 -0.93
C PRO A 174 -10.29 -22.65 -1.13
N GLU A 175 -11.04 -22.38 -0.07
CA GLU A 175 -12.37 -21.76 -0.17
C GLU A 175 -12.29 -20.31 -0.66
N ALA A 176 -11.28 -19.55 -0.22
CA ALA A 176 -11.03 -18.19 -0.71
C ALA A 176 -10.67 -18.18 -2.21
N MET A 177 -9.94 -19.19 -2.70
CA MET A 177 -9.66 -19.40 -4.12
C MET A 177 -10.92 -19.64 -4.96
N LEU A 178 -11.97 -20.24 -4.38
CA LEU A 178 -13.25 -20.45 -5.06
C LEU A 178 -14.11 -19.17 -5.09
N SER A 179 -13.85 -18.21 -4.21
CA SER A 179 -14.57 -16.94 -4.21
C SER A 179 -14.19 -16.07 -5.42
N ARG A 180 -15.14 -15.94 -6.37
CA ARG A 180 -14.94 -15.12 -7.57
C ARG A 180 -14.67 -13.66 -7.22
N ASP A 181 -15.40 -13.11 -6.27
CA ASP A 181 -15.31 -11.68 -5.90
C ASP A 181 -13.94 -11.33 -5.33
N ILE A 182 -13.38 -12.18 -4.45
CA ILE A 182 -12.04 -12.00 -3.89
C ILE A 182 -10.99 -12.09 -5.00
N ARG A 183 -11.05 -13.13 -5.84
CA ARG A 183 -10.10 -13.31 -6.92
C ARG A 183 -10.16 -12.19 -7.95
N ASP A 184 -11.33 -11.81 -8.41
CA ASP A 184 -11.50 -10.74 -9.38
C ASP A 184 -11.01 -9.39 -8.82
N THR A 185 -11.17 -9.15 -7.51
CA THR A 185 -10.60 -7.97 -6.86
C THR A 185 -9.08 -8.01 -6.87
N LEU A 186 -8.46 -9.12 -6.49
CA LEU A 186 -7.01 -9.26 -6.46
C LEU A 186 -6.40 -9.23 -7.87
N GLU A 187 -6.83 -10.13 -8.76
CA GLU A 187 -6.20 -10.36 -10.06
C GLU A 187 -6.53 -9.27 -11.08
N LYS A 188 -7.85 -8.95 -11.23
CA LYS A 188 -8.30 -8.05 -12.31
C LYS A 188 -8.27 -6.57 -11.93
N ARG A 189 -8.65 -6.23 -10.66
CA ARG A 189 -8.73 -4.82 -10.23
C ARG A 189 -7.40 -4.31 -9.70
N LEU A 190 -6.69 -5.11 -8.88
CA LEU A 190 -5.45 -4.71 -8.23
C LEU A 190 -4.20 -5.18 -8.99
N GLY A 191 -4.31 -6.20 -9.84
CA GLY A 191 -3.16 -6.82 -10.51
C GLY A 191 -2.25 -7.56 -9.52
N SER A 192 -2.80 -8.02 -8.40
CA SER A 192 -2.07 -8.73 -7.36
C SER A 192 -1.73 -10.15 -7.83
N ARG A 193 -0.56 -10.64 -7.45
CA ARG A 193 -0.24 -12.06 -7.59
C ARG A 193 -1.03 -12.87 -6.56
N VAL A 194 -1.72 -13.91 -7.01
CA VAL A 194 -2.46 -14.83 -6.15
C VAL A 194 -1.71 -16.14 -6.05
N GLU A 195 -1.51 -16.60 -4.81
CA GLU A 195 -0.79 -17.84 -4.47
C GLU A 195 -1.72 -18.81 -3.74
N PRO A 196 -2.03 -19.98 -4.32
CA PRO A 196 -2.78 -21.01 -3.62
C PRO A 196 -1.90 -21.72 -2.61
N ALA A 197 -2.34 -21.85 -1.36
CA ALA A 197 -1.51 -22.42 -0.30
C ALA A 197 -2.31 -23.22 0.74
N ALA A 198 -3.00 -24.27 0.31
CA ALA A 198 -3.86 -25.08 1.17
C ALA A 198 -3.16 -25.59 2.46
N GLY A 199 -1.93 -26.07 2.37
CA GLY A 199 -1.20 -26.64 3.49
C GLY A 199 -0.72 -25.62 4.54
N ARG A 200 -0.77 -24.32 4.26
CA ARG A 200 -0.31 -23.27 5.19
C ARG A 200 -1.38 -22.82 6.17
N PHE A 201 -2.65 -23.11 5.85
CA PHE A 201 -3.81 -22.80 6.71
C PHE A 201 -4.15 -23.94 7.67
N ASP A 202 -3.17 -24.75 8.03
CA ASP A 202 -3.31 -25.77 9.08
C ASP A 202 -3.22 -25.13 10.46
N PRO A 203 -4.15 -25.45 11.41
CA PRO A 203 -4.20 -24.80 12.73
C PRO A 203 -2.96 -25.02 13.59
N GLU A 204 -2.30 -26.17 13.50
CA GLU A 204 -1.09 -26.47 14.29
C GLU A 204 0.10 -25.70 13.73
N ASN A 205 0.27 -25.71 12.41
CA ASN A 205 1.34 -24.96 11.73
C ASN A 205 1.18 -23.44 11.91
N ALA A 206 -0.05 -22.95 11.87
CA ALA A 206 -0.36 -21.53 12.09
C ALA A 206 0.04 -21.08 13.51
N ARG A 207 -0.34 -21.83 14.53
CA ARG A 207 0.04 -21.53 15.93
C ARG A 207 1.55 -21.58 16.12
N LYS A 208 2.23 -22.57 15.52
CA LYS A 208 3.71 -22.67 15.57
C LYS A 208 4.36 -21.46 14.92
N ALA A 209 3.90 -21.02 13.75
CA ALA A 209 4.43 -19.85 13.06
C ALA A 209 4.28 -18.56 13.91
N ILE A 210 3.12 -18.36 14.54
CA ILE A 210 2.86 -17.23 15.43
C ILE A 210 3.75 -17.29 16.68
N ALA A 211 3.84 -18.46 17.32
CA ALA A 211 4.69 -18.64 18.51
C ALA A 211 6.18 -18.45 18.19
N ASN A 212 6.65 -18.92 17.05
CA ASN A 212 8.03 -18.72 16.62
C ASN A 212 8.35 -17.26 16.37
N GLN A 213 7.39 -16.48 15.80
CA GLN A 213 7.61 -15.07 15.48
C GLN A 213 7.54 -14.16 16.71
N TYR A 214 6.55 -14.37 17.59
CA TYR A 214 6.25 -13.43 18.67
C TYR A 214 6.57 -13.96 20.08
N GLY A 215 6.87 -15.27 20.22
CA GLY A 215 7.21 -15.87 21.50
C GLY A 215 6.16 -15.60 22.58
N GLU A 216 6.59 -15.05 23.72
CA GLU A 216 5.72 -14.68 24.84
C GLU A 216 4.81 -13.47 24.52
N ASN A 217 5.14 -12.68 23.51
CA ASN A 217 4.35 -11.52 23.05
C ASN A 217 3.28 -11.91 22.02
N ALA A 218 3.05 -13.22 21.79
CA ALA A 218 2.03 -13.67 20.85
C ALA A 218 0.63 -13.22 21.31
N PRO A 219 -0.15 -12.53 20.46
CA PRO A 219 -1.48 -12.06 20.83
C PRO A 219 -2.47 -13.24 20.97
N GLU A 220 -3.48 -13.07 21.83
CA GLU A 220 -4.64 -13.96 21.84
C GLU A 220 -5.49 -13.70 20.59
N LEU A 221 -5.71 -14.74 19.79
CA LEU A 221 -6.40 -14.64 18.50
C LEU A 221 -7.54 -15.66 18.41
N ASP A 222 -8.60 -15.28 17.73
CA ASP A 222 -9.61 -16.23 17.29
C ASP A 222 -9.08 -17.19 16.19
N GLU A 223 -9.84 -18.24 15.89
CA GLU A 223 -9.41 -19.28 14.96
C GLU A 223 -9.14 -18.73 13.55
N MET A 224 -10.02 -17.86 13.02
CA MET A 224 -9.88 -17.35 11.64
C MET A 224 -8.69 -16.40 11.50
N THR A 225 -8.48 -15.54 12.48
CA THR A 225 -7.30 -14.66 12.54
C THR A 225 -6.02 -15.48 12.69
N THR A 226 -6.03 -16.52 13.56
CA THR A 226 -4.89 -17.43 13.74
C THR A 226 -4.49 -18.08 12.42
N LEU A 227 -5.46 -18.63 11.67
CA LEU A 227 -5.20 -19.28 10.39
C LEU A 227 -4.63 -18.32 9.34
N ALA A 228 -5.22 -17.14 9.22
CA ALA A 228 -4.77 -16.14 8.24
C ALA A 228 -3.37 -15.61 8.58
N LEU A 229 -3.13 -15.20 9.83
CA LEU A 229 -1.85 -14.68 10.29
C LEU A 229 -0.76 -15.76 10.24
N GLY A 230 -1.07 -16.99 10.71
CA GLY A 230 -0.12 -18.08 10.67
C GLY A 230 0.31 -18.47 9.27
N ALA A 231 -0.62 -18.49 8.30
CA ALA A 231 -0.32 -18.75 6.90
C ALA A 231 0.56 -17.64 6.29
N LEU A 232 0.30 -16.37 6.64
CA LEU A 232 1.10 -15.22 6.24
C LEU A 232 2.54 -15.36 6.74
N LEU A 233 2.72 -15.62 8.04
CA LEU A 233 4.04 -15.75 8.66
C LEU A 233 4.81 -16.95 8.14
N ALA A 234 4.14 -18.12 7.95
CA ALA A 234 4.76 -19.29 7.35
C ALA A 234 5.26 -19.00 5.92
N TYR A 235 4.46 -18.28 5.11
CA TYR A 235 4.90 -17.87 3.78
C TYR A 235 6.11 -16.95 3.82
N LEU A 236 6.10 -15.97 4.71
CA LEU A 236 7.21 -15.02 4.88
C LEU A 236 8.50 -15.73 5.33
N THR A 237 8.40 -16.66 6.28
CA THR A 237 9.55 -17.45 6.75
C THR A 237 10.19 -18.26 5.62
N ASP A 238 9.37 -18.90 4.79
CA ASP A 238 9.85 -19.67 3.64
C ASP A 238 10.50 -18.78 2.56
N ALA A 239 9.95 -17.57 2.34
CA ALA A 239 10.46 -16.64 1.33
C ALA A 239 11.74 -15.92 1.80
N ALA A 240 11.76 -15.46 3.04
CA ALA A 240 12.83 -14.63 3.57
C ALA A 240 14.09 -15.44 3.90
N ARG A 241 13.95 -16.66 4.45
CA ARG A 241 15.06 -17.48 4.98
C ARG A 241 16.02 -16.72 5.91
N GLY A 242 15.53 -15.65 6.56
CA GLY A 242 16.30 -14.75 7.41
C GLY A 242 15.52 -14.30 8.64
N ASP A 243 16.14 -13.42 9.44
CA ASP A 243 15.52 -12.82 10.62
C ASP A 243 14.37 -11.89 10.20
N MET A 244 13.22 -12.04 10.85
CA MET A 244 12.00 -11.26 10.63
C MET A 244 11.52 -10.58 11.92
N SER A 245 12.42 -10.39 12.89
CA SER A 245 12.12 -9.75 14.17
C SER A 245 11.65 -8.30 14.05
N GLN A 246 11.83 -7.66 12.87
CA GLN A 246 11.24 -6.36 12.57
C GLN A 246 9.70 -6.40 12.44
N LEU A 247 9.08 -7.56 12.23
CA LEU A 247 7.62 -7.65 12.16
C LEU A 247 7.01 -7.39 13.54
N ARG A 248 6.22 -6.32 13.62
CA ARG A 248 5.55 -5.90 14.86
C ARG A 248 4.48 -6.90 15.27
N VAL A 249 4.15 -6.87 16.57
CA VAL A 249 2.92 -7.51 17.05
C VAL A 249 1.74 -6.99 16.21
N PRO A 250 0.88 -7.88 15.68
CA PRO A 250 -0.16 -7.48 14.74
C PRO A 250 -1.17 -6.53 15.36
N ASP A 251 -1.53 -5.47 14.63
CA ASP A 251 -2.70 -4.65 14.95
C ASP A 251 -3.96 -5.44 14.58
N ILE A 252 -4.60 -6.01 15.62
CA ILE A 252 -5.86 -6.71 15.46
C ILE A 252 -6.97 -5.68 15.43
N PHE A 253 -7.52 -5.44 14.22
CA PHE A 253 -8.59 -4.48 14.10
C PHE A 253 -9.95 -5.15 14.20
N THR A 254 -10.74 -4.67 15.15
CA THR A 254 -12.13 -5.05 15.37
C THR A 254 -13.04 -3.98 14.78
N ARG A 255 -14.28 -4.37 14.44
CA ARG A 255 -15.34 -3.42 14.09
C ARG A 255 -15.53 -2.37 15.20
N GLY A 256 -15.82 -1.13 14.82
CA GLY A 256 -16.11 -0.05 15.77
C GLY A 256 -14.90 0.79 16.21
N ARG A 257 -13.67 0.49 15.78
CA ARG A 257 -12.51 1.37 16.01
C ARG A 257 -12.37 2.46 14.96
N TYR A 258 -12.67 2.12 13.72
CA TYR A 258 -12.57 3.01 12.56
C TYR A 258 -13.87 3.03 11.76
N MET A 259 -14.12 4.13 11.06
CA MET A 259 -15.22 4.25 10.11
C MET A 259 -15.09 3.19 9.02
N GLU A 260 -16.15 2.45 8.75
CA GLU A 260 -16.19 1.48 7.67
C GLU A 260 -16.38 2.22 6.32
N LEU A 261 -15.46 2.02 5.40
CA LEU A 261 -15.51 2.53 4.03
C LEU A 261 -15.43 1.34 3.09
N ASP A 262 -16.44 1.16 2.26
CA ASP A 262 -16.40 0.14 1.21
C ASP A 262 -15.52 0.57 0.02
N ALA A 263 -15.25 -0.36 -0.88
CA ALA A 263 -14.46 -0.09 -2.08
C ALA A 263 -15.09 0.99 -2.98
N ALA A 264 -16.44 1.06 -3.00
CA ALA A 264 -17.18 2.04 -3.78
C ALA A 264 -17.01 3.45 -3.19
N ALA A 265 -17.14 3.62 -1.88
CA ALA A 265 -16.95 4.89 -1.21
C ALA A 265 -15.52 5.42 -1.39
N ARG A 266 -14.50 4.57 -1.18
CA ARG A 266 -13.09 4.95 -1.39
C ARG A 266 -12.84 5.47 -2.81
N ARG A 267 -13.36 4.75 -3.80
CA ARG A 267 -13.23 5.08 -5.22
C ARG A 267 -14.03 6.33 -5.57
N ASN A 268 -15.33 6.39 -5.23
CA ASN A 268 -16.22 7.46 -5.64
C ASN A 268 -15.87 8.80 -4.98
N LEU A 269 -15.27 8.78 -3.77
CA LEU A 269 -14.78 9.97 -3.09
C LEU A 269 -13.32 10.29 -3.44
N GLU A 270 -12.67 9.50 -4.30
CA GLU A 270 -11.29 9.70 -4.75
C GLU A 270 -10.34 9.97 -3.57
N LEU A 271 -10.36 9.10 -2.56
CA LEU A 271 -9.64 9.36 -1.31
C LEU A 271 -8.12 9.36 -1.50
N THR A 272 -7.58 8.37 -2.22
CA THR A 272 -6.13 8.19 -2.40
C THR A 272 -5.67 8.30 -3.84
N GLU A 273 -6.58 8.08 -4.80
CA GLU A 273 -6.30 8.08 -6.23
C GLU A 273 -7.47 8.70 -7.01
N ASN A 274 -7.16 9.34 -8.13
CA ASN A 274 -8.16 9.89 -9.05
C ASN A 274 -8.80 8.77 -9.88
N LEU A 275 -10.11 8.79 -10.05
CA LEU A 275 -10.88 7.79 -10.81
C LEU A 275 -10.45 7.63 -12.27
N ARG A 276 -10.03 8.72 -12.90
CA ARG A 276 -9.73 8.74 -14.34
C ARG A 276 -8.32 8.27 -14.66
N THR A 277 -7.34 8.68 -13.85
CA THR A 277 -5.92 8.45 -14.14
C THR A 277 -5.28 7.39 -13.25
N GLY A 278 -5.92 7.02 -12.11
CA GLY A 278 -5.31 6.16 -11.11
C GLY A 278 -4.14 6.80 -10.34
N GLU A 279 -3.92 8.10 -10.53
CA GLU A 279 -2.82 8.83 -9.90
C GLU A 279 -3.26 9.47 -8.57
N LYS A 280 -2.30 9.74 -7.70
CA LYS A 280 -2.52 10.50 -6.47
C LYS A 280 -3.05 11.92 -6.73
N ARG A 281 -2.58 12.57 -7.80
CA ARG A 281 -3.02 13.92 -8.16
C ARG A 281 -4.52 13.96 -8.46
N GLY A 282 -5.23 14.86 -7.80
CA GLY A 282 -6.68 14.99 -7.92
C GLY A 282 -7.45 14.15 -6.90
N SER A 283 -6.78 13.54 -5.91
CA SER A 283 -7.40 12.85 -4.78
C SER A 283 -7.41 13.70 -3.51
N LEU A 284 -8.16 13.28 -2.48
CA LEU A 284 -8.12 13.91 -1.16
C LEU A 284 -6.71 13.85 -0.57
N LEU A 285 -6.05 12.70 -0.65
CA LEU A 285 -4.68 12.52 -0.16
C LEU A 285 -3.70 13.50 -0.83
N TRP A 286 -3.85 13.78 -2.13
CA TRP A 286 -3.01 14.77 -2.81
C TRP A 286 -3.13 16.18 -2.22
N VAL A 287 -4.33 16.58 -1.80
CA VAL A 287 -4.55 17.87 -1.15
C VAL A 287 -3.88 17.90 0.21
N LEU A 288 -4.09 16.86 1.02
CA LEU A 288 -3.67 16.80 2.43
C LEU A 288 -2.18 16.49 2.60
N ASP A 289 -1.54 15.79 1.66
CA ASP A 289 -0.17 15.33 1.81
C ASP A 289 0.86 16.39 1.40
N LYS A 290 1.42 17.00 2.42
CA LYS A 290 2.58 17.89 2.37
C LYS A 290 3.70 17.38 3.29
N THR A 291 3.65 16.11 3.64
CA THR A 291 4.67 15.44 4.46
C THR A 291 6.05 15.55 3.84
N LYS A 292 7.08 15.42 4.66
CA LYS A 292 8.49 15.54 4.26
C LYS A 292 9.23 14.21 4.33
N THR A 293 8.66 13.25 5.06
CA THR A 293 9.23 11.92 5.23
C THR A 293 8.36 10.87 4.54
N PRO A 294 8.95 9.81 3.98
CA PRO A 294 8.16 8.69 3.43
C PRO A 294 7.25 8.04 4.49
N MET A 295 7.71 7.98 5.74
CA MET A 295 6.96 7.44 6.87
C MET A 295 5.71 8.28 7.16
N GLY A 296 5.84 9.62 7.17
CA GLY A 296 4.72 10.55 7.33
C GLY A 296 3.70 10.41 6.21
N GLY A 297 4.15 10.22 4.97
CA GLY A 297 3.27 9.97 3.82
C GLY A 297 2.44 8.69 3.98
N ARG A 298 3.05 7.58 4.42
CA ARG A 298 2.35 6.33 4.73
C ARG A 298 1.35 6.50 5.89
N MET A 299 1.77 7.20 6.95
CA MET A 299 0.92 7.49 8.11
C MET A 299 -0.33 8.29 7.70
N LEU A 300 -0.15 9.35 6.93
CA LEU A 300 -1.27 10.20 6.48
C LEU A 300 -2.21 9.45 5.53
N ARG A 301 -1.69 8.62 4.62
CA ARG A 301 -2.49 7.72 3.79
C ARG A 301 -3.34 6.79 4.66
N SER A 302 -2.73 6.14 5.65
CA SER A 302 -3.44 5.28 6.61
C SER A 302 -4.55 6.02 7.36
N TRP A 303 -4.33 7.28 7.76
CA TRP A 303 -5.36 8.09 8.41
C TRP A 303 -6.54 8.40 7.49
N VAL A 304 -6.28 8.73 6.22
CA VAL A 304 -7.34 8.98 5.23
C VAL A 304 -8.17 7.71 4.97
N GLU A 305 -7.53 6.55 4.98
CA GLU A 305 -8.19 5.26 4.74
C GLU A 305 -8.90 4.70 5.98
N ARG A 306 -8.59 5.20 7.18
CA ARG A 306 -9.12 4.75 8.48
C ARG A 306 -9.58 5.94 9.35
N PRO A 307 -10.66 6.67 9.00
CA PRO A 307 -11.19 7.72 9.86
C PRO A 307 -11.58 7.15 11.22
N LEU A 308 -11.36 7.93 12.27
CA LEU A 308 -11.60 7.53 13.65
C LEU A 308 -13.09 7.59 14.01
N LEU A 309 -13.53 6.66 14.89
CA LEU A 309 -14.87 6.71 15.49
C LEU A 309 -14.86 7.29 16.92
N SER A 310 -13.72 7.27 17.59
CA SER A 310 -13.60 7.80 18.94
C SER A 310 -13.53 9.33 18.95
N PRO A 311 -14.53 10.05 19.50
CA PRO A 311 -14.50 11.51 19.61
C PRO A 311 -13.29 12.02 20.39
N VAL A 312 -12.86 11.25 21.40
CA VAL A 312 -11.69 11.58 22.23
C VAL A 312 -10.41 11.54 21.38
N ALA A 313 -10.23 10.50 20.58
CA ALA A 313 -9.07 10.36 19.71
C ALA A 313 -9.04 11.44 18.61
N ILE A 314 -10.21 11.75 18.02
CA ILE A 314 -10.35 12.81 17.01
C ILE A 314 -9.98 14.17 17.64
N ARG A 315 -10.58 14.54 18.77
CA ARG A 315 -10.31 15.80 19.45
C ARG A 315 -8.86 15.93 19.89
N ARG A 316 -8.22 14.81 20.33
CA ARG A 316 -6.79 14.77 20.69
C ARG A 316 -5.92 15.12 19.47
N ARG A 317 -6.26 14.62 18.27
CA ARG A 317 -5.53 14.94 17.04
C ARG A 317 -5.79 16.36 16.59
N LEU A 318 -7.05 16.81 16.60
CA LEU A 318 -7.41 18.20 16.29
C LEU A 318 -6.68 19.20 17.16
N ALA A 319 -6.55 18.95 18.48
CA ALA A 319 -5.80 19.82 19.39
C ALA A 319 -4.32 19.94 19.00
N ALA A 320 -3.68 18.85 18.56
CA ALA A 320 -2.30 18.90 18.08
C ALA A 320 -2.18 19.69 16.77
N VAL A 321 -3.10 19.48 15.83
CA VAL A 321 -3.15 20.24 14.57
C VAL A 321 -3.39 21.71 14.85
N GLU A 322 -4.26 22.06 15.81
CA GLU A 322 -4.57 23.44 16.19
C GLU A 322 -3.35 24.18 16.76
N GLU A 323 -2.57 23.56 17.65
CA GLU A 323 -1.34 24.16 18.15
C GLU A 323 -0.33 24.45 17.03
N LEU A 324 -0.13 23.48 16.13
CA LEU A 324 0.74 23.64 14.96
C LEU A 324 0.18 24.64 13.93
N PHE A 325 -1.15 24.75 13.81
CA PHE A 325 -1.81 25.75 12.98
C PHE A 325 -1.56 27.17 13.48
N ARG A 326 -1.63 27.39 14.80
CA ARG A 326 -1.41 28.72 15.42
C ARG A 326 0.05 29.13 15.40
N ASP A 327 0.99 28.20 15.53
CA ASP A 327 2.44 28.44 15.52
C ASP A 327 3.06 28.21 14.12
N ASN A 328 2.87 29.16 13.25
CA ASN A 328 3.40 29.09 11.87
C ASN A 328 4.92 28.99 11.80
N VAL A 329 5.63 29.68 12.69
CA VAL A 329 7.11 29.71 12.73
C VAL A 329 7.63 28.36 13.21
N GLY A 330 7.16 27.91 14.38
CA GLY A 330 7.58 26.62 14.93
C GLY A 330 7.24 25.44 14.02
N ARG A 331 6.07 25.46 13.36
CA ARG A 331 5.73 24.45 12.34
C ARG A 331 6.70 24.47 11.16
N ALA A 332 7.06 25.66 10.65
CA ALA A 332 8.01 25.76 9.54
C ALA A 332 9.39 25.23 9.91
N GLU A 333 9.89 25.54 11.12
CA GLU A 333 11.15 25.02 11.62
C GLU A 333 11.14 23.49 11.79
N LEU A 334 10.06 22.92 12.36
CA LEU A 334 9.87 21.48 12.46
C LEU A 334 9.84 20.82 11.06
N THR A 335 9.15 21.42 10.12
CA THR A 335 9.05 20.94 8.74
C THR A 335 10.42 20.92 8.04
N GLU A 336 11.28 21.95 8.28
CA GLU A 336 12.64 21.97 7.71
C GLU A 336 13.52 20.88 8.33
N LYS A 337 13.42 20.64 9.64
CA LYS A 337 14.15 19.54 10.29
C LYS A 337 13.67 18.17 9.80
N LEU A 338 12.37 17.97 9.63
CA LEU A 338 11.81 16.73 9.11
C LEU A 338 12.27 16.38 7.69
N LYS A 339 12.62 17.37 6.85
CA LYS A 339 13.22 17.13 5.52
C LYS A 339 14.57 16.40 5.57
N THR A 340 15.27 16.47 6.69
CA THR A 340 16.55 15.78 6.87
C THR A 340 16.37 14.33 7.32
N VAL A 341 15.14 13.92 7.64
CA VAL A 341 14.80 12.58 8.09
C VAL A 341 14.29 11.75 6.93
N GLY A 342 14.97 10.66 6.62
CA GLY A 342 14.54 9.71 5.60
C GLY A 342 13.72 8.55 6.18
N ASP A 343 13.75 7.40 5.49
CA ASP A 343 12.92 6.25 5.84
C ASP A 343 13.59 5.35 6.89
N ILE A 344 13.47 5.72 8.16
CA ILE A 344 14.01 4.96 9.29
C ILE A 344 13.39 3.55 9.33
N GLN A 345 12.09 3.39 9.08
CA GLN A 345 11.40 2.10 9.13
C GLN A 345 12.03 1.10 8.16
N ARG A 346 12.21 1.50 6.89
CA ARG A 346 12.80 0.63 5.86
C ARG A 346 14.27 0.33 6.11
N LEU A 347 15.04 1.30 6.62
CA LEU A 347 16.43 1.06 6.96
C LEU A 347 16.57 0.10 8.15
N THR A 348 15.71 0.22 9.16
CA THR A 348 15.66 -0.71 10.30
C THR A 348 15.36 -2.13 9.84
N SER A 349 14.33 -2.32 9.01
CA SER A 349 13.97 -3.63 8.48
C SER A 349 15.11 -4.25 7.65
N ARG A 350 15.81 -3.46 6.83
CA ARG A 350 16.98 -3.92 6.07
C ARG A 350 18.15 -4.31 6.98
N ALA A 351 18.36 -3.59 8.09
CA ALA A 351 19.40 -3.90 9.05
C ALA A 351 19.14 -5.23 9.75
N VAL A 352 17.92 -5.44 10.25
CA VAL A 352 17.49 -6.68 10.91
C VAL A 352 17.62 -7.86 9.96
N TYR A 353 17.13 -7.72 8.74
CA TYR A 353 17.20 -8.77 7.72
C TYR A 353 18.64 -9.06 7.24
N GLY A 354 19.60 -8.20 7.56
CA GLY A 354 21.00 -8.33 7.13
C GLY A 354 21.26 -7.90 5.67
N ALA A 355 20.32 -7.19 5.04
CA ALA A 355 20.44 -6.65 3.68
C ALA A 355 20.96 -5.20 3.63
N ALA A 356 21.17 -4.57 4.78
CA ALA A 356 21.70 -3.21 4.85
C ALA A 356 23.19 -3.16 4.53
N ASN A 357 23.63 -2.07 3.92
CA ASN A 357 25.02 -1.77 3.63
C ASN A 357 25.56 -0.60 4.46
N GLY A 358 26.82 -0.25 4.30
CA GLY A 358 27.45 0.87 5.04
C GLY A 358 26.74 2.21 4.81
N ARG A 359 26.25 2.48 3.61
CA ARG A 359 25.51 3.72 3.29
C ARG A 359 24.16 3.78 3.98
N ASP A 360 23.46 2.65 4.09
CA ASP A 360 22.20 2.55 4.81
C ASP A 360 22.39 2.89 6.30
N MET A 361 23.46 2.38 6.91
CA MET A 361 23.76 2.62 8.33
C MET A 361 24.24 4.05 8.59
N LEU A 362 25.02 4.62 7.68
CA LEU A 362 25.39 6.04 7.74
C LEU A 362 24.16 6.94 7.63
N ALA A 363 23.26 6.64 6.69
CA ALA A 363 22.00 7.35 6.52
C ALA A 363 21.13 7.26 7.79
N LEU A 364 20.98 6.06 8.35
CA LEU A 364 20.24 5.85 9.61
C LEU A 364 20.84 6.72 10.73
N GLY A 365 22.17 6.73 10.93
CA GLY A 365 22.84 7.58 11.91
C GLY A 365 22.58 9.07 11.69
N ASN A 366 22.56 9.52 10.43
CA ASN A 366 22.23 10.90 10.09
C ASN A 366 20.77 11.25 10.39
N TYR A 367 19.82 10.35 10.09
CA TYR A 367 18.39 10.56 10.37
C TYR A 367 18.11 10.63 11.87
N LEU A 368 18.72 9.74 12.65
CA LEU A 368 18.59 9.75 14.11
C LEU A 368 19.12 11.03 14.75
N SER A 369 20.13 11.67 14.17
CA SER A 369 20.70 12.90 14.73
C SER A 369 19.77 14.10 14.73
N ALA A 370 18.69 14.09 13.95
CA ALA A 370 17.69 15.15 13.93
C ALA A 370 16.65 15.03 15.07
N ALA A 371 16.45 13.83 15.62
CA ALA A 371 15.41 13.57 16.61
C ALA A 371 15.53 14.38 17.91
N PRO A 372 16.72 14.53 18.56
CA PRO A 372 16.85 15.32 19.79
C PRO A 372 16.38 16.76 19.64
N GLU A 373 16.76 17.42 18.53
CA GLU A 373 16.39 18.81 18.28
C GLU A 373 14.90 18.96 17.96
N ILE A 374 14.31 17.99 17.25
CA ILE A 374 12.87 17.97 16.97
C ILE A 374 12.09 17.83 18.26
N PHE A 375 12.47 16.88 19.12
CA PHE A 375 11.76 16.61 20.37
C PHE A 375 11.94 17.74 21.40
N ALA A 376 13.13 18.34 21.48
CA ALA A 376 13.35 19.54 22.31
C ALA A 376 12.43 20.69 21.89
N GLN A 377 12.24 20.91 20.60
CA GLN A 377 11.35 21.94 20.08
C GLN A 377 9.88 21.67 20.41
N LEU A 378 9.47 20.38 20.51
CA LEU A 378 8.11 19.99 20.87
C LEU A 378 7.78 20.27 22.34
N GLY A 379 8.77 20.46 23.21
CA GLY A 379 8.57 20.72 24.63
C GLY A 379 7.74 21.98 24.97
N LYS A 380 7.60 22.93 24.03
CA LYS A 380 6.76 24.13 24.18
C LYS A 380 5.26 23.89 24.03
N TYR A 381 4.85 22.80 23.34
CA TYR A 381 3.45 22.50 23.06
C TYR A 381 2.77 21.79 24.23
N GLN A 382 1.44 21.95 24.33
CA GLN A 382 0.65 21.46 25.45
C GLN A 382 -0.25 20.26 25.11
N SER A 383 -0.58 20.06 23.83
CA SER A 383 -1.43 18.96 23.43
C SER A 383 -0.86 17.60 23.81
N GLY A 384 -1.71 16.70 24.31
CA GLY A 384 -1.27 15.40 24.79
C GLY A 384 -0.57 14.55 23.72
N MET A 385 -0.89 14.77 22.43
CA MET A 385 -0.29 14.07 21.31
C MET A 385 1.15 14.55 21.04
N LEU A 386 1.38 15.85 20.95
CA LEU A 386 2.72 16.42 20.76
C LEU A 386 3.64 16.15 21.95
N ARG A 387 3.10 16.17 23.19
CA ARG A 387 3.85 15.76 24.37
C ARG A 387 4.22 14.28 24.35
N SER A 388 3.33 13.41 23.91
CA SER A 388 3.63 11.98 23.77
C SER A 388 4.75 11.74 22.76
N ILE A 389 4.74 12.47 21.63
CA ILE A 389 5.82 12.44 20.63
C ILE A 389 7.14 12.95 21.24
N ALA A 390 7.11 14.07 21.96
CA ALA A 390 8.28 14.65 22.61
C ALA A 390 8.90 13.74 23.70
N ALA A 391 8.11 12.86 24.29
CA ALA A 391 8.57 11.90 25.32
C ALA A 391 9.22 10.64 24.73
N THR A 392 9.24 10.48 23.39
CA THR A 392 9.89 9.35 22.73
C THR A 392 11.40 9.46 22.84
N GLU A 393 12.07 8.35 23.10
CA GLU A 393 13.54 8.31 23.21
C GLU A 393 14.21 8.63 21.88
N PRO A 394 15.13 9.61 21.81
CA PRO A 394 15.77 10.02 20.55
C PRO A 394 16.90 9.09 20.07
N LEU A 395 17.26 8.04 20.84
CA LEU A 395 18.29 7.04 20.53
C LEU A 395 19.68 7.62 20.23
N GLU A 396 20.11 8.63 21.02
CA GLU A 396 21.42 9.30 20.85
C GLU A 396 22.61 8.35 20.94
N ASN A 397 22.51 7.32 21.79
CA ASN A 397 23.56 6.30 21.93
C ASN A 397 23.74 5.51 20.64
N LEU A 398 22.64 5.11 19.98
CA LEU A 398 22.67 4.41 18.69
C LEU A 398 23.20 5.32 17.58
N CYS A 399 22.78 6.58 17.54
CA CYS A 399 23.30 7.59 16.63
C CYS A 399 24.82 7.72 16.75
N THR A 400 25.32 7.82 18.00
CA THR A 400 26.77 7.93 18.30
C THR A 400 27.51 6.68 17.87
N LEU A 401 26.96 5.48 18.12
CA LEU A 401 27.54 4.21 17.66
C LEU A 401 27.70 4.20 16.12
N LEU A 402 26.62 4.49 15.38
CA LEU A 402 26.64 4.45 13.90
C LEU A 402 27.63 5.46 13.32
N ARG A 403 27.69 6.68 13.83
CA ARG A 403 28.63 7.73 13.41
C ARG A 403 30.09 7.40 13.75
N ARG A 404 30.32 6.69 14.85
CA ARG A 404 31.66 6.24 15.23
C ARG A 404 32.10 5.02 14.41
N ALA A 405 31.17 4.10 14.09
CA ALA A 405 31.47 2.86 13.42
C ALA A 405 31.66 3.02 11.93
N ILE A 406 30.79 3.79 11.24
CA ILE A 406 30.75 3.85 9.78
C ILE A 406 31.57 5.06 9.27
N CYS A 407 32.33 4.85 8.20
CA CYS A 407 33.09 5.92 7.55
C CYS A 407 32.17 6.86 6.76
N ASP A 408 32.67 8.05 6.37
CA ASP A 408 31.86 9.09 5.71
C ASP A 408 31.48 8.70 4.25
N GLU A 409 32.27 7.88 3.59
CA GLU A 409 32.04 7.42 2.22
C GLU A 409 32.18 5.89 2.15
N PRO A 410 31.20 5.13 2.69
CA PRO A 410 31.31 3.67 2.69
C PRO A 410 31.12 3.11 1.28
N PRO A 411 31.84 2.05 0.91
CA PRO A 411 31.71 1.38 -0.36
C PRO A 411 30.30 0.80 -0.53
N PHE A 412 29.96 0.46 -1.77
CA PHE A 412 28.65 -0.15 -2.07
C PHE A 412 28.57 -1.58 -1.52
N SER A 413 29.62 -2.36 -1.68
CA SER A 413 29.68 -3.76 -1.25
C SER A 413 30.28 -3.89 0.15
N VAL A 414 29.59 -4.60 1.01
CA VAL A 414 30.07 -4.88 2.40
C VAL A 414 31.27 -5.81 2.46
N ARG A 415 31.63 -6.48 1.36
CA ARG A 415 32.75 -7.42 1.27
C ARG A 415 34.03 -6.82 0.68
N GLU A 416 34.00 -5.57 0.26
CA GLU A 416 35.18 -4.89 -0.31
C GLU A 416 36.11 -4.28 0.74
N GLY A 417 35.69 -4.27 2.00
CA GLY A 417 36.39 -3.56 3.09
C GLY A 417 36.25 -2.04 2.97
N GLY A 418 36.76 -1.29 3.95
CA GLY A 418 36.71 0.18 3.97
C GLY A 418 35.38 0.74 4.48
N ILE A 419 34.56 -0.07 5.15
CA ILE A 419 33.26 0.35 5.69
C ILE A 419 33.43 1.09 7.01
N LEU A 420 34.34 0.60 7.87
CA LEU A 420 34.49 1.11 9.23
C LEU A 420 35.36 2.37 9.26
N ARG A 421 35.00 3.28 10.14
CA ARG A 421 35.79 4.49 10.43
C ARG A 421 37.08 4.16 11.15
N SER A 422 38.17 4.89 10.86
CA SER A 422 39.40 4.79 11.64
C SER A 422 39.16 5.18 13.11
N GLY A 423 39.71 4.42 14.04
CA GLY A 423 39.51 4.58 15.48
C GLY A 423 38.32 3.78 16.04
N TYR A 424 37.57 3.03 15.18
CA TYR A 424 36.51 2.14 15.66
C TYR A 424 37.05 0.83 16.22
N SER A 425 38.06 0.24 15.56
CA SER A 425 38.73 -1.00 15.97
C SER A 425 40.24 -0.86 15.84
N GLU A 426 40.93 -1.02 16.96
CA GLU A 426 42.41 -0.98 17.00
C GLU A 426 43.06 -2.04 16.09
N GLU A 427 42.45 -3.22 16.01
CA GLU A 427 42.99 -4.31 15.17
C GLU A 427 42.84 -4.01 13.68
N VAL A 428 41.67 -3.45 13.25
CA VAL A 428 41.47 -2.99 11.85
C VAL A 428 42.48 -1.92 11.50
N ASP A 429 42.67 -0.93 12.39
CA ASP A 429 43.61 0.17 12.15
C ASP A 429 45.06 -0.32 12.11
N ARG A 430 45.40 -1.27 12.95
CA ARG A 430 46.72 -1.94 12.89
C ARG A 430 46.94 -2.65 11.56
N LEU A 431 45.97 -3.42 11.10
CA LEU A 431 46.06 -4.13 9.81
C LEU A 431 46.09 -3.16 8.63
N ARG A 432 45.34 -2.05 8.68
CA ARG A 432 45.39 -0.98 7.67
C ARG A 432 46.79 -0.36 7.60
N ASN A 433 47.42 -0.09 8.77
CA ASN A 433 48.78 0.42 8.82
C ASN A 433 49.77 -0.52 8.14
N ILE A 434 49.62 -1.84 8.38
CA ILE A 434 50.48 -2.84 7.71
C ILE A 434 50.26 -2.81 6.20
N ARG A 435 49.01 -2.75 5.74
CA ARG A 435 48.68 -2.68 4.30
C ARG A 435 49.21 -1.39 3.64
N ASP A 436 48.99 -0.24 4.26
CA ASP A 436 49.29 1.07 3.64
C ASP A 436 50.75 1.42 3.73
N ASN A 437 51.46 0.98 4.79
CA ASN A 437 52.89 1.16 4.96
C ASN A 437 53.70 0.00 4.38
N GLY A 438 53.08 -1.04 3.86
CA GLY A 438 53.74 -2.17 3.24
C GLY A 438 54.67 -1.75 2.08
N ALA A 439 54.24 -0.83 1.24
CA ALA A 439 55.09 -0.25 0.17
C ALA A 439 56.29 0.54 0.74
N LYS A 440 56.15 1.18 1.90
CA LYS A 440 57.24 1.90 2.58
C LYS A 440 58.19 0.89 3.21
N CYS A 441 57.69 -0.17 3.86
CA CYS A 441 58.53 -1.24 4.41
C CYS A 441 59.31 -1.98 3.29
N VAL A 442 58.71 -2.19 2.13
CA VAL A 442 59.40 -2.73 0.94
C VAL A 442 60.49 -1.79 0.46
N ALA A 443 60.23 -0.46 0.41
CA ALA A 443 61.23 0.54 0.02
C ALA A 443 62.36 0.66 1.05
N GLU A 444 62.08 0.53 2.33
CA GLU A 444 63.07 0.52 3.42
C GLU A 444 63.91 -0.76 3.34
N LEU A 445 63.27 -1.91 3.06
CA LEU A 445 64.02 -3.15 2.79
C LEU A 445 64.93 -3.00 1.56
N GLU A 446 64.39 -2.42 0.47
CA GLU A 446 65.19 -2.16 -0.74
C GLU A 446 66.43 -1.29 -0.44
N ALA A 447 66.23 -0.20 0.33
CA ALA A 447 67.33 0.70 0.72
C ALA A 447 68.39 -0.02 1.57
N ARG A 448 67.96 -0.80 2.59
CA ARG A 448 68.81 -1.59 3.45
C ARG A 448 69.59 -2.68 2.69
N GLU A 449 68.92 -3.39 1.77
CA GLU A 449 69.54 -4.40 0.94
C GLU A 449 70.55 -3.79 -0.08
N LYS A 450 70.32 -2.58 -0.58
CA LYS A 450 71.27 -1.81 -1.39
C LYS A 450 72.55 -1.47 -0.62
N GLU A 451 72.41 -1.06 0.62
CA GLU A 451 73.48 -0.72 1.51
C GLU A 451 74.26 -1.98 1.92
N ARG A 452 73.57 -3.06 2.30
CA ARG A 452 74.21 -4.34 2.71
C ARG A 452 74.93 -5.04 1.59
N THR A 453 74.36 -5.05 0.39
CA THR A 453 75.01 -5.73 -0.78
C THR A 453 75.94 -4.85 -1.59
N GLY A 454 75.88 -3.51 -1.40
CA GLY A 454 76.64 -2.55 -2.21
C GLY A 454 76.13 -2.37 -3.63
N ILE A 455 75.04 -3.00 -3.99
CA ILE A 455 74.44 -2.99 -5.35
C ILE A 455 73.52 -1.82 -5.50
N LYS A 456 73.99 -0.71 -6.00
CA LYS A 456 73.17 0.55 -6.17
C LYS A 456 71.95 0.41 -7.07
N LYS A 457 71.94 -0.56 -8.01
CA LYS A 457 70.84 -0.78 -8.97
C LYS A 457 69.88 -1.89 -8.58
N LEU A 458 70.05 -2.48 -7.39
CA LEU A 458 69.10 -3.44 -6.83
C LEU A 458 67.73 -2.82 -6.70
N LYS A 459 66.68 -3.51 -7.09
CA LYS A 459 65.29 -3.08 -6.94
C LYS A 459 64.43 -4.20 -6.38
N VAL A 460 63.48 -3.86 -5.53
CA VAL A 460 62.41 -4.79 -5.13
C VAL A 460 61.21 -4.54 -6.04
N GLY A 461 60.76 -5.60 -6.73
CA GLY A 461 59.60 -5.53 -7.64
C GLY A 461 58.54 -6.52 -7.22
N TYR A 462 57.31 -6.36 -7.77
CA TYR A 462 56.19 -7.27 -7.57
C TYR A 462 55.72 -7.86 -8.89
N ASN A 463 55.39 -9.15 -8.89
CA ASN A 463 54.77 -9.83 -10.02
C ASN A 463 53.61 -10.70 -9.52
N LYS A 464 52.44 -10.65 -10.19
CA LYS A 464 51.25 -11.40 -9.82
C LYS A 464 51.40 -12.90 -9.70
N VAL A 465 52.36 -13.47 -10.44
CA VAL A 465 52.65 -14.94 -10.45
C VAL A 465 53.67 -15.34 -9.38
N PHE A 466 54.64 -14.49 -9.11
CA PHE A 466 55.77 -14.81 -8.25
C PHE A 466 55.83 -14.02 -6.93
N GLY A 467 54.98 -13.02 -6.76
CA GLY A 467 55.00 -12.13 -5.60
C GLY A 467 56.12 -11.10 -5.65
N TYR A 468 56.58 -10.68 -4.47
CA TYR A 468 57.73 -9.77 -4.36
C TYR A 468 59.05 -10.49 -4.66
N TYR A 469 59.97 -9.77 -5.30
CA TYR A 469 61.29 -10.27 -5.64
C TYR A 469 62.33 -9.14 -5.62
N ILE A 470 63.58 -9.50 -5.35
CA ILE A 470 64.72 -8.60 -5.44
C ILE A 470 65.32 -8.81 -6.82
N ASP A 471 65.36 -7.75 -7.64
CA ASP A 471 65.96 -7.77 -8.99
C ASP A 471 67.38 -7.29 -8.90
N VAL A 472 68.30 -8.16 -9.22
CA VAL A 472 69.77 -7.91 -9.27
C VAL A 472 70.22 -7.92 -10.73
N PRO A 473 70.57 -6.74 -11.30
CA PRO A 473 70.99 -6.67 -12.71
C PRO A 473 72.35 -7.25 -12.94
N ASN A 474 72.59 -7.93 -14.06
CA ASN A 474 73.86 -8.51 -14.46
C ASN A 474 75.01 -7.47 -14.53
N SER A 475 74.66 -6.16 -14.61
CA SER A 475 75.65 -5.06 -14.59
C SER A 475 76.28 -4.85 -13.21
N ALA A 476 75.89 -5.55 -12.19
CA ALA A 476 76.45 -5.49 -10.84
C ALA A 476 77.79 -6.25 -10.71
N GLY A 477 78.11 -7.09 -11.70
CA GLY A 477 79.31 -7.97 -11.64
C GLY A 477 79.13 -9.21 -10.73
N ALA A 478 80.19 -9.98 -10.54
CA ALA A 478 80.17 -11.09 -9.58
C ALA A 478 80.27 -10.54 -8.16
N VAL A 479 79.10 -10.28 -7.52
CA VAL A 479 78.98 -9.87 -6.13
C VAL A 479 78.64 -11.11 -5.35
N ASP A 480 79.33 -11.40 -4.25
CA ASP A 480 78.97 -12.45 -3.30
C ASP A 480 77.70 -12.00 -2.57
N LEU A 481 76.56 -12.55 -2.99
CA LEU A 481 75.30 -12.33 -2.33
C LEU A 481 75.21 -13.11 -1.02
N PRO A 482 74.59 -12.59 0.02
CA PRO A 482 74.38 -13.32 1.26
C PRO A 482 73.66 -14.66 1.04
N GLU A 483 74.00 -15.69 1.84
CA GLU A 483 73.38 -17.03 1.77
C GLU A 483 71.82 -17.04 1.80
N GLU A 484 71.22 -16.03 2.34
CA GLU A 484 69.77 -15.87 2.48
C GLU A 484 69.06 -15.54 1.13
N TYR A 485 69.82 -15.19 0.06
CA TYR A 485 69.31 -14.90 -1.26
C TYR A 485 68.96 -16.16 -2.01
N ILE A 486 67.77 -16.55 -2.06
CA ILE A 486 67.32 -17.75 -2.78
C ILE A 486 66.91 -17.33 -4.19
N ARG A 487 67.60 -17.87 -5.19
CA ARG A 487 67.34 -17.59 -6.61
C ARG A 487 65.95 -18.11 -7.02
N LYS A 488 65.14 -17.25 -7.63
CA LYS A 488 63.77 -17.55 -8.08
C LYS A 488 63.66 -17.65 -9.60
N GLN A 489 64.35 -16.74 -10.31
CA GLN A 489 64.33 -16.68 -11.78
C GLN A 489 65.62 -16.04 -12.35
N THR A 490 66.14 -16.57 -13.44
CA THR A 490 67.23 -15.98 -14.24
C THR A 490 66.63 -15.31 -15.48
N LEU A 491 66.96 -14.02 -15.71
CA LEU A 491 66.52 -13.23 -16.85
C LEU A 491 67.69 -12.85 -17.71
N VAL A 492 67.48 -12.40 -18.93
CA VAL A 492 68.53 -11.95 -19.86
C VAL A 492 69.36 -10.81 -19.26
N ASN A 493 68.76 -9.88 -18.50
CA ASN A 493 69.38 -8.69 -17.97
C ASN A 493 69.65 -8.68 -16.45
N GLY A 494 69.31 -9.78 -15.73
CA GLY A 494 69.46 -9.84 -14.27
C GLY A 494 68.91 -11.13 -13.69
N GLU A 495 69.06 -11.28 -12.40
CA GLU A 495 68.54 -12.44 -11.65
C GLU A 495 67.57 -11.94 -10.57
N ARG A 496 66.52 -12.72 -10.34
CA ARG A 496 65.50 -12.43 -9.32
C ARG A 496 65.68 -13.35 -8.14
N TYR A 497 65.72 -12.74 -6.99
CA TYR A 497 65.91 -13.46 -5.71
C TYR A 497 64.75 -13.13 -4.78
N PHE A 498 64.56 -13.95 -3.75
CA PHE A 498 63.76 -13.62 -2.57
C PHE A 498 64.60 -13.93 -1.33
N THR A 499 64.27 -13.21 -0.25
CA THR A 499 64.79 -13.51 1.08
C THR A 499 63.66 -13.96 1.98
N PRO A 500 63.92 -14.74 3.06
CA PRO A 500 62.92 -15.10 4.03
C PRO A 500 62.18 -13.89 4.61
N GLU A 501 62.89 -12.75 4.78
CA GLU A 501 62.32 -11.53 5.28
C GLU A 501 61.33 -10.88 4.27
N LEU A 502 61.70 -10.82 2.99
CA LEU A 502 60.86 -10.31 1.94
C LEU A 502 59.61 -11.16 1.79
N LYS A 503 59.78 -12.49 1.91
CA LYS A 503 58.63 -13.40 1.83
C LYS A 503 57.68 -13.24 3.03
N LYS A 504 58.24 -13.07 4.23
CA LYS A 504 57.43 -12.78 5.42
C LYS A 504 56.68 -11.47 5.29
N LEU A 505 57.33 -10.43 4.75
CA LEU A 505 56.66 -9.12 4.50
C LEU A 505 55.55 -9.26 3.45
N GLU A 506 55.74 -10.07 2.41
CA GLU A 506 54.73 -10.38 1.39
C GLU A 506 53.52 -11.08 1.98
N ASP A 507 53.74 -12.12 2.80
CA ASP A 507 52.71 -12.89 3.49
C ASP A 507 51.93 -11.96 4.45
N ASP A 508 52.61 -11.07 5.18
CA ASP A 508 52.03 -10.10 6.09
C ASP A 508 51.15 -9.09 5.34
N ILE A 509 51.59 -8.53 4.20
CA ILE A 509 50.83 -7.58 3.38
C ILE A 509 49.61 -8.27 2.71
N SER A 510 49.80 -9.46 2.16
CA SER A 510 48.76 -10.22 1.47
C SER A 510 47.68 -10.68 2.45
N SER A 511 48.09 -11.25 3.60
CA SER A 511 47.15 -11.71 4.64
C SER A 511 46.41 -10.55 5.33
N ALA A 512 47.06 -9.38 5.47
CA ALA A 512 46.43 -8.19 6.04
C ALA A 512 45.18 -7.77 5.27
N ARG A 513 45.21 -7.80 3.94
CA ARG A 513 44.09 -7.43 3.11
C ARG A 513 42.88 -8.35 3.33
N GLU A 514 43.06 -9.65 3.24
CA GLU A 514 41.98 -10.65 3.43
C GLU A 514 41.45 -10.61 4.89
N ARG A 515 42.34 -10.39 5.86
CA ARG A 515 41.98 -10.26 7.27
C ARG A 515 41.19 -8.98 7.54
N ILE A 516 41.53 -7.86 6.91
CA ILE A 516 40.77 -6.59 6.99
C ILE A 516 39.36 -6.80 6.45
N GLU A 517 39.24 -7.37 5.23
CA GLU A 517 37.92 -7.58 4.59
C GLU A 517 37.02 -8.48 5.45
N THR A 518 37.58 -9.56 6.03
CA THR A 518 36.82 -10.45 6.93
C THR A 518 36.44 -9.78 8.25
N LEU A 519 37.42 -9.14 8.92
CA LEU A 519 37.21 -8.53 10.22
C LEU A 519 36.25 -7.33 10.14
N GLU A 520 36.37 -6.51 9.10
CA GLU A 520 35.41 -5.40 8.87
C GLU A 520 33.99 -5.91 8.59
N TYR A 521 33.85 -7.00 7.86
CA TYR A 521 32.56 -7.64 7.63
C TYR A 521 31.94 -8.15 8.94
N ASP A 522 32.71 -8.82 9.77
CA ASP A 522 32.23 -9.35 11.07
C ASP A 522 31.83 -8.23 12.03
N LEU A 523 32.66 -7.19 12.13
CA LEU A 523 32.38 -6.01 12.94
C LEU A 523 31.15 -5.23 12.41
N PHE A 524 30.99 -5.15 11.10
CA PHE A 524 29.80 -4.53 10.51
C PHE A 524 28.53 -5.35 10.82
N ARG A 525 28.62 -6.69 10.78
CA ARG A 525 27.50 -7.54 11.23
C ARG A 525 27.16 -7.34 12.70
N ASP A 526 28.16 -7.10 13.55
CA ASP A 526 27.93 -6.75 14.95
C ASP A 526 27.21 -5.40 15.09
N VAL A 527 27.50 -4.42 14.23
CA VAL A 527 26.80 -3.15 14.17
C VAL A 527 25.33 -3.37 13.77
N LEU A 528 25.08 -4.19 12.73
CA LEU A 528 23.70 -4.53 12.33
C LEU A 528 22.92 -5.22 13.45
N ARG A 529 23.55 -6.14 14.19
CA ARG A 529 22.94 -6.79 15.35
C ARG A 529 22.56 -5.79 16.43
N GLN A 530 23.47 -4.86 16.78
CA GLN A 530 23.17 -3.80 17.75
C GLN A 530 22.03 -2.87 17.31
N VAL A 531 21.84 -2.66 16.00
CA VAL A 531 20.66 -1.96 15.46
C VAL A 531 19.40 -2.85 15.61
N GLY A 532 19.50 -4.14 15.33
CA GLY A 532 18.42 -5.11 15.49
C GLY A 532 17.96 -5.24 16.96
N ASP A 533 18.90 -5.23 17.93
CA ASP A 533 18.59 -5.27 19.36
C ASP A 533 17.74 -4.05 19.83
N ARG A 534 17.66 -2.99 19.01
CA ARG A 534 16.90 -1.75 19.27
C ARG A 534 15.72 -1.55 18.31
N VAL A 535 15.22 -2.64 17.70
CA VAL A 535 14.17 -2.55 16.67
C VAL A 535 12.88 -1.89 17.20
N ASP A 536 12.45 -2.23 18.41
CA ASP A 536 11.22 -1.70 19.02
C ASP A 536 11.32 -0.19 19.25
N GLU A 537 12.46 0.27 19.77
CA GLU A 537 12.68 1.71 20.00
C GLU A 537 12.81 2.49 18.70
N LEU A 538 13.47 1.92 17.68
CA LEU A 538 13.53 2.51 16.32
C LEU A 538 12.15 2.60 15.67
N GLN A 539 11.31 1.59 15.87
CA GLN A 539 9.93 1.59 15.40
C GLN A 539 9.08 2.64 16.13
N ALA A 540 9.24 2.77 17.45
CA ALA A 540 8.55 3.79 18.23
C ALA A 540 8.98 5.21 17.79
N LEU A 541 10.29 5.45 17.65
CA LEU A 541 10.84 6.71 17.16
C LEU A 541 10.33 7.06 15.76
N SER A 542 10.37 6.11 14.85
CA SER A 542 9.91 6.30 13.46
C SER A 542 8.41 6.60 13.38
N ALA A 543 7.61 5.94 14.23
CA ALA A 543 6.17 6.20 14.33
C ALA A 543 5.90 7.61 14.87
N ALA A 544 6.63 8.04 15.92
CA ALA A 544 6.52 9.39 16.48
C ALA A 544 6.86 10.48 15.45
N LEU A 545 7.94 10.31 14.69
CA LEU A 545 8.33 11.25 13.63
C LEU A 545 7.33 11.26 12.46
N ALA A 546 6.79 10.09 12.08
CA ALA A 546 5.76 9.99 11.05
C ALA A 546 4.45 10.68 11.46
N GLU A 547 4.05 10.51 12.73
CA GLU A 547 2.88 11.15 13.32
C GLU A 547 3.04 12.68 13.35
N LEU A 548 4.21 13.17 13.77
CA LEU A 548 4.53 14.60 13.75
C LEU A 548 4.48 15.18 12.33
N ASP A 549 5.06 14.50 11.36
CA ASP A 549 5.08 14.94 9.96
C ASP A 549 3.67 15.00 9.36
N ALA A 550 2.82 13.99 9.65
CA ALA A 550 1.41 14.00 9.25
C ALA A 550 0.64 15.16 9.90
N LEU A 551 0.85 15.44 11.19
CA LEU A 551 0.24 16.58 11.90
C LEU A 551 0.69 17.93 11.31
N CYS A 552 1.99 18.08 11.05
CA CYS A 552 2.52 19.28 10.39
C CYS A 552 1.92 19.46 9.00
N SER A 553 1.73 18.38 8.24
CA SER A 553 1.10 18.40 6.92
C SER A 553 -0.34 18.90 6.98
N LEU A 554 -1.16 18.35 7.90
CA LEU A 554 -2.55 18.79 8.10
C LEU A 554 -2.63 20.26 8.52
N ALA A 555 -1.78 20.72 9.43
CA ALA A 555 -1.73 22.10 9.86
C ALA A 555 -1.28 23.04 8.73
N GLU A 556 -0.29 22.64 7.91
CA GLU A 556 0.17 23.44 6.77
C GLU A 556 -0.92 23.59 5.72
N VAL A 557 -1.64 22.51 5.40
CA VAL A 557 -2.76 22.53 4.44
C VAL A 557 -3.90 23.42 4.97
N ALA A 558 -4.18 23.34 6.27
CA ALA A 558 -5.21 24.16 6.90
C ALA A 558 -4.91 25.67 6.79
N VAL A 559 -3.66 26.06 7.03
CA VAL A 559 -3.24 27.48 6.89
C VAL A 559 -3.29 27.93 5.42
N ARG A 560 -2.78 27.14 4.50
CA ARG A 560 -2.70 27.50 3.07
C ARG A 560 -4.09 27.66 2.43
N ASN A 561 -5.05 26.86 2.86
CA ASN A 561 -6.37 26.75 2.21
C ASN A 561 -7.49 27.37 3.05
N ASN A 562 -7.17 28.06 4.15
CA ASN A 562 -8.15 28.64 5.07
C ASN A 562 -9.21 27.61 5.55
N TYR A 563 -8.72 26.48 6.09
CA TYR A 563 -9.58 25.48 6.70
C TYR A 563 -9.79 25.79 8.18
N VAL A 564 -10.92 25.35 8.73
CA VAL A 564 -11.32 25.60 10.12
C VAL A 564 -11.34 24.31 10.94
N CYS A 565 -11.11 24.44 12.24
CA CYS A 565 -11.26 23.32 13.18
C CYS A 565 -12.74 22.94 13.28
N PRO A 566 -13.11 21.67 12.95
CA PRO A 566 -14.49 21.21 13.13
C PRO A 566 -14.78 20.94 14.61
N GLU A 567 -16.02 21.19 15.01
CA GLU A 567 -16.55 20.71 16.29
C GLU A 567 -17.04 19.28 16.13
N ILE A 568 -16.59 18.37 17.02
CA ILE A 568 -16.95 16.97 17.00
C ILE A 568 -17.92 16.67 18.13
N GLU A 569 -19.11 16.16 17.79
CA GLU A 569 -20.14 15.84 18.75
C GLU A 569 -20.52 14.35 18.75
N VAL A 570 -21.05 13.90 19.90
CA VAL A 570 -21.74 12.61 20.00
C VAL A 570 -23.22 12.87 19.75
N SER A 571 -23.56 13.20 18.52
CA SER A 571 -24.91 13.52 18.07
C SER A 571 -25.10 13.00 16.66
N HIS A 572 -26.35 13.02 16.17
CA HIS A 572 -26.68 12.72 14.78
C HIS A 572 -26.68 13.96 13.87
N THR A 573 -26.19 15.10 14.39
CA THR A 573 -26.23 16.38 13.68
C THR A 573 -25.00 16.56 12.79
N LEU A 574 -25.20 17.00 11.57
CA LEU A 574 -24.18 17.45 10.64
C LEU A 574 -24.55 18.86 10.15
N THR A 575 -23.77 19.85 10.58
CA THR A 575 -23.96 21.24 10.15
C THR A 575 -22.65 21.75 9.57
N ILE A 576 -22.68 22.18 8.31
CA ILE A 576 -21.52 22.75 7.61
C ILE A 576 -21.95 24.09 7.04
N ALA A 577 -21.30 25.17 7.43
CA ALA A 577 -21.53 26.50 6.87
C ALA A 577 -20.44 26.82 5.83
N GLU A 578 -20.86 27.24 4.64
CA GLU A 578 -19.97 27.61 3.52
C GLU A 578 -18.93 26.52 3.20
N GLY A 579 -19.38 25.26 3.13
CA GLY A 579 -18.53 24.13 2.79
C GLY A 579 -18.00 24.24 1.36
N ARG A 580 -16.75 23.79 1.14
CA ARG A 580 -16.06 23.77 -0.14
C ARG A 580 -15.51 22.39 -0.43
N HIS A 581 -15.38 22.02 -1.71
CA HIS A 581 -14.81 20.73 -2.09
C HIS A 581 -13.28 20.86 -2.18
N PRO A 582 -12.50 20.22 -1.29
CA PRO A 582 -11.05 20.47 -1.17
C PRO A 582 -10.28 20.17 -2.46
N VAL A 583 -10.66 19.12 -3.18
CA VAL A 583 -9.98 18.71 -4.42
C VAL A 583 -10.35 19.63 -5.58
N VAL A 584 -11.65 19.90 -5.78
CA VAL A 584 -12.13 20.74 -6.90
C VAL A 584 -11.61 22.16 -6.77
N GLU A 585 -11.60 22.72 -5.55
CA GLU A 585 -11.04 24.04 -5.26
C GLU A 585 -9.57 24.15 -5.65
N GLN A 586 -8.78 23.11 -5.41
CA GLN A 586 -7.34 23.09 -5.75
C GLN A 586 -7.06 22.80 -7.23
N MET A 587 -7.96 22.07 -7.90
CA MET A 587 -7.82 21.77 -9.34
C MET A 587 -8.26 22.93 -10.23
N GLN A 588 -9.21 23.76 -9.78
CA GLN A 588 -9.83 24.87 -10.53
C GLN A 588 -9.43 26.24 -9.95
N ARG A 589 -8.14 26.50 -9.81
CA ARG A 589 -7.62 27.75 -9.19
C ARG A 589 -8.02 29.03 -9.90
N ASP A 590 -8.34 28.96 -11.18
CA ASP A 590 -8.72 30.13 -12.00
C ASP A 590 -10.18 30.55 -11.81
N THR A 591 -10.99 29.74 -11.13
CA THR A 591 -12.39 30.01 -10.85
C THR A 591 -12.66 29.90 -9.36
N LEU A 592 -13.33 30.90 -8.77
CA LEU A 592 -13.75 30.84 -7.38
C LEU A 592 -14.75 29.70 -7.16
N PHE A 593 -14.48 28.84 -6.19
CA PHE A 593 -15.42 27.81 -5.75
C PHE A 593 -16.60 28.46 -5.03
N VAL A 594 -17.82 28.06 -5.37
CA VAL A 594 -19.03 28.55 -4.70
C VAL A 594 -19.32 27.70 -3.48
N PRO A 595 -19.19 28.26 -2.26
CA PRO A 595 -19.40 27.51 -1.03
C PRO A 595 -20.90 27.24 -0.79
N ASN A 596 -21.21 26.09 -0.16
CA ASN A 596 -22.58 25.67 0.14
C ASN A 596 -22.74 25.21 1.58
N ASP A 597 -23.92 25.48 2.12
CA ASP A 597 -24.29 25.04 3.44
C ASP A 597 -24.88 23.62 3.39
N THR A 598 -24.69 22.85 4.45
CA THR A 598 -25.29 21.53 4.62
C THR A 598 -25.83 21.42 6.05
N HIS A 599 -27.08 20.95 6.17
CA HIS A 599 -27.66 20.61 7.46
C HIS A 599 -28.36 19.26 7.34
N LEU A 600 -28.01 18.31 8.22
CA LEU A 600 -28.67 17.03 8.37
C LEU A 600 -28.75 16.68 9.86
N ASN A 601 -29.89 16.11 10.27
CA ASN A 601 -30.12 15.65 11.63
C ASN A 601 -31.03 14.41 11.64
N ASP A 602 -31.39 13.91 12.82
CA ASP A 602 -32.27 12.75 13.00
C ASP A 602 -33.78 13.13 13.18
N THR A 603 -34.11 14.39 13.09
CA THR A 603 -35.48 14.89 13.36
C THR A 603 -36.18 15.37 12.09
N ASP A 604 -35.86 16.57 11.63
CA ASP A 604 -36.63 17.27 10.57
C ASP A 604 -35.86 17.42 9.25
N ASP A 605 -34.59 17.07 9.23
CA ASP A 605 -33.74 17.14 8.04
C ASP A 605 -32.82 15.89 7.96
N ARG A 606 -33.43 14.69 7.94
CA ARG A 606 -32.70 13.43 7.85
C ARG A 606 -32.31 13.08 6.41
N VAL A 607 -33.22 13.37 5.48
CA VAL A 607 -33.04 13.11 4.06
C VAL A 607 -33.14 14.39 3.28
N ALA A 608 -32.04 14.81 2.68
CA ALA A 608 -31.98 15.95 1.78
C ALA A 608 -32.18 15.51 0.33
N ILE A 609 -33.34 15.79 -0.26
CA ILE A 609 -33.58 15.55 -1.70
C ILE A 609 -32.96 16.71 -2.48
N VAL A 610 -31.95 16.42 -3.32
CA VAL A 610 -31.25 17.45 -4.11
C VAL A 610 -31.69 17.38 -5.57
N THR A 611 -32.39 18.40 -6.05
CA THR A 611 -32.89 18.47 -7.43
C THR A 611 -32.15 19.53 -8.26
N GLY A 612 -32.27 19.46 -9.59
CA GLY A 612 -31.65 20.39 -10.54
C GLY A 612 -30.81 19.70 -11.63
N PRO A 613 -30.24 20.47 -12.59
CA PRO A 613 -29.56 19.93 -13.73
C PRO A 613 -28.21 19.24 -13.38
N ASN A 614 -27.81 18.24 -14.19
CA ASN A 614 -26.61 17.44 -13.90
C ASN A 614 -25.30 18.24 -13.86
N MET A 615 -25.15 19.22 -14.73
CA MET A 615 -23.92 20.04 -14.80
C MET A 615 -23.84 21.13 -13.74
N ALA A 616 -24.87 21.30 -12.92
CA ALA A 616 -24.91 22.38 -11.92
C ALA A 616 -24.05 22.08 -10.67
N GLY A 617 -23.65 20.83 -10.42
CA GLY A 617 -22.74 20.45 -9.33
C GLY A 617 -23.39 19.71 -8.16
N LYS A 618 -24.56 19.05 -8.35
CA LYS A 618 -25.21 18.21 -7.31
C LYS A 618 -24.27 17.17 -6.73
N SER A 619 -23.70 16.32 -7.57
CA SER A 619 -22.77 15.24 -7.14
C SER A 619 -21.52 15.79 -6.47
N THR A 620 -21.01 16.96 -6.91
CA THR A 620 -19.87 17.65 -6.27
C THR A 620 -20.24 18.12 -4.85
N TYR A 621 -21.43 18.66 -4.66
CA TYR A 621 -21.93 19.08 -3.35
C TYR A 621 -22.08 17.91 -2.38
N MET A 622 -22.65 16.79 -2.83
CA MET A 622 -22.80 15.61 -1.98
C MET A 622 -21.45 14.97 -1.62
N ARG A 623 -20.53 14.86 -2.59
CA ARG A 623 -19.16 14.39 -2.33
C ARG A 623 -18.42 15.32 -1.36
N GLN A 624 -18.55 16.62 -1.51
CA GLN A 624 -18.00 17.63 -0.60
C GLN A 624 -18.42 17.35 0.84
N THR A 625 -19.71 17.10 1.08
CA THR A 625 -20.24 16.82 2.41
C THR A 625 -19.60 15.56 3.01
N ALA A 626 -19.56 14.46 2.26
CA ALA A 626 -18.91 13.22 2.69
C ALA A 626 -17.41 13.42 2.98
N ILE A 627 -16.69 14.14 2.12
CA ILE A 627 -15.25 14.42 2.31
C ILE A 627 -15.01 15.28 3.56
N ILE A 628 -15.85 16.27 3.84
CA ILE A 628 -15.75 17.10 5.05
C ILE A 628 -15.94 16.26 6.31
N VAL A 629 -16.92 15.32 6.32
CA VAL A 629 -17.10 14.37 7.42
C VAL A 629 -15.85 13.48 7.59
N LEU A 630 -15.32 12.94 6.51
CA LEU A 630 -14.08 12.15 6.55
C LEU A 630 -12.91 12.96 7.09
N MET A 631 -12.71 14.19 6.60
CA MET A 631 -11.64 15.08 7.08
C MET A 631 -11.77 15.38 8.58
N ALA A 632 -12.99 15.65 9.06
CA ALA A 632 -13.24 15.85 10.48
C ALA A 632 -12.88 14.61 11.31
N GLN A 633 -13.27 13.40 10.85
CA GLN A 633 -13.02 12.15 11.59
C GLN A 633 -11.58 11.62 11.44
N ILE A 634 -10.78 12.07 10.49
CA ILE A 634 -9.34 11.84 10.53
C ILE A 634 -8.60 12.82 11.45
N GLY A 635 -9.28 13.79 12.02
CA GLY A 635 -8.69 14.84 12.88
C GLY A 635 -8.01 15.96 12.09
N SER A 636 -8.50 16.26 10.90
CA SER A 636 -8.06 17.39 10.05
C SER A 636 -9.01 18.58 10.21
N PHE A 637 -8.48 19.77 9.99
CA PHE A 637 -9.31 20.94 9.72
C PHE A 637 -10.05 20.77 8.38
N VAL A 638 -11.20 21.42 8.23
CA VAL A 638 -12.13 21.23 7.12
C VAL A 638 -12.33 22.49 6.29
N PRO A 639 -12.58 22.36 4.98
CA PRO A 639 -12.85 23.49 4.07
C PRO A 639 -14.26 24.06 4.25
N ALA A 640 -14.46 24.80 5.31
CA ALA A 640 -15.75 25.44 5.65
C ALA A 640 -15.52 26.75 6.39
N ARG A 641 -16.59 27.55 6.61
CA ARG A 641 -16.55 28.66 7.54
C ARG A 641 -16.70 28.16 8.99
N SER A 642 -17.57 27.18 9.20
CA SER A 642 -17.70 26.43 10.45
C SER A 642 -18.27 25.05 10.14
N ALA A 643 -17.97 24.06 10.98
CA ALA A 643 -18.53 22.71 10.85
C ALA A 643 -18.74 22.09 12.23
N THR A 644 -19.93 21.54 12.47
CA THR A 644 -20.25 20.65 13.60
C THR A 644 -20.58 19.29 13.02
N VAL A 645 -19.81 18.27 13.42
CA VAL A 645 -19.89 16.93 12.84
C VAL A 645 -20.20 15.92 13.93
N GLY A 646 -21.40 15.34 13.87
CA GLY A 646 -21.76 14.14 14.61
C GLY A 646 -21.07 12.92 14.00
N ILE A 647 -20.60 12.01 14.85
CA ILE A 647 -19.83 10.83 14.40
C ILE A 647 -20.66 10.00 13.42
N CYS A 648 -20.04 9.67 12.28
CA CYS A 648 -20.57 8.71 11.31
C CYS A 648 -19.78 7.41 11.40
N ASP A 649 -20.49 6.29 11.53
CA ASP A 649 -19.88 4.96 11.58
C ASP A 649 -19.45 4.46 10.20
N ARG A 650 -20.19 4.89 9.16
CA ARG A 650 -19.99 4.50 7.76
C ARG A 650 -20.35 5.65 6.82
N VAL A 651 -19.66 5.68 5.69
CA VAL A 651 -20.03 6.52 4.55
C VAL A 651 -20.24 5.62 3.35
N PHE A 652 -21.45 5.60 2.83
CA PHE A 652 -21.79 4.88 1.62
C PHE A 652 -22.03 5.85 0.47
N THR A 653 -21.57 5.46 -0.72
CA THR A 653 -21.76 6.28 -1.93
C THR A 653 -22.26 5.44 -3.09
N ARG A 654 -23.35 5.87 -3.71
CA ARG A 654 -23.80 5.41 -5.00
C ARG A 654 -23.83 6.60 -5.94
N ILE A 655 -22.79 6.75 -6.77
CA ILE A 655 -22.58 7.92 -7.64
C ILE A 655 -22.21 7.42 -9.04
N GLY A 656 -23.11 7.65 -10.02
CA GLY A 656 -22.89 7.34 -11.43
C GLY A 656 -22.66 5.85 -11.74
N ALA A 657 -23.02 5.37 -12.92
CA ALA A 657 -22.67 4.04 -13.37
C ALA A 657 -21.25 4.05 -13.94
N SER A 658 -20.37 3.22 -13.40
CA SER A 658 -19.23 2.71 -14.18
C SER A 658 -19.73 1.47 -14.91
N ASP A 659 -19.70 1.47 -16.24
CA ASP A 659 -19.99 0.28 -17.04
C ASP A 659 -19.00 -0.82 -16.68
N ASP A 660 -19.46 -1.84 -15.97
CA ASP A 660 -18.68 -3.06 -15.77
C ASP A 660 -18.92 -4.02 -16.95
N LEU A 661 -18.39 -3.63 -18.10
CA LEU A 661 -18.45 -4.44 -19.33
C LEU A 661 -17.76 -5.80 -19.15
N ALA A 662 -16.82 -5.92 -18.21
CA ALA A 662 -16.08 -7.15 -17.96
C ALA A 662 -16.86 -8.18 -17.14
N GLY A 663 -17.83 -7.74 -16.31
CA GLY A 663 -18.64 -8.61 -15.45
C GLY A 663 -19.90 -9.18 -16.13
N GLY A 664 -20.30 -8.66 -17.30
CA GLY A 664 -21.49 -9.10 -18.03
C GLY A 664 -22.83 -8.78 -17.36
N ALA A 665 -22.82 -8.03 -16.25
CA ALA A 665 -24.04 -7.57 -15.59
C ALA A 665 -24.53 -6.25 -16.22
N SER A 666 -25.87 -6.08 -16.35
CA SER A 666 -26.42 -4.81 -16.78
C SER A 666 -26.11 -3.72 -15.78
N THR A 667 -25.94 -2.46 -16.26
CA THR A 667 -25.71 -1.29 -15.40
C THR A 667 -26.77 -1.16 -14.30
N PHE A 668 -28.02 -1.50 -14.61
CA PHE A 668 -29.12 -1.51 -13.66
C PHE A 668 -28.96 -2.59 -12.57
N MET A 669 -28.51 -3.81 -12.94
CA MET A 669 -28.26 -4.87 -11.94
C MET A 669 -27.12 -4.51 -11.01
N VAL A 670 -26.05 -3.90 -11.52
CA VAL A 670 -24.93 -3.39 -10.69
C VAL A 670 -25.45 -2.33 -9.73
N GLU A 671 -26.25 -1.37 -10.22
CA GLU A 671 -26.87 -0.33 -9.41
C GLU A 671 -27.70 -0.93 -8.28
N MET A 672 -28.60 -1.87 -8.58
CA MET A 672 -29.47 -2.49 -7.58
C MET A 672 -28.70 -3.32 -6.57
N SER A 673 -27.61 -3.97 -6.97
CA SER A 673 -26.72 -4.71 -6.06
C SER A 673 -25.99 -3.79 -5.09
N GLU A 674 -25.52 -2.61 -5.57
CA GLU A 674 -24.91 -1.59 -4.71
C GLU A 674 -25.93 -1.03 -3.72
N VAL A 675 -27.13 -0.67 -4.19
CA VAL A 675 -28.22 -0.17 -3.31
C VAL A 675 -28.61 -1.22 -2.27
N ALA A 676 -28.77 -2.49 -2.66
CA ALA A 676 -29.09 -3.57 -1.74
C ALA A 676 -28.01 -3.75 -0.67
N SER A 677 -26.72 -3.67 -1.06
CA SER A 677 -25.58 -3.72 -0.14
C SER A 677 -25.62 -2.54 0.86
N ILE A 678 -25.88 -1.33 0.37
CA ILE A 678 -26.00 -0.13 1.24
C ILE A 678 -27.14 -0.32 2.25
N LEU A 679 -28.34 -0.65 1.80
CA LEU A 679 -29.52 -0.79 2.68
C LEU A 679 -29.37 -1.93 3.70
N LYS A 680 -28.63 -2.98 3.37
CA LYS A 680 -28.36 -4.10 4.28
C LYS A 680 -27.34 -3.73 5.37
N ASN A 681 -26.34 -2.90 5.05
CA ASN A 681 -25.19 -2.65 5.92
C ASN A 681 -25.19 -1.28 6.59
N ALA A 682 -26.02 -0.34 6.15
CA ALA A 682 -26.13 0.98 6.75
C ALA A 682 -26.80 0.91 8.13
N THR A 683 -26.45 1.85 9.00
CA THR A 683 -27.03 2.05 10.34
C THR A 683 -27.63 3.46 10.44
N ALA A 684 -28.28 3.78 11.52
CA ALA A 684 -28.79 5.15 11.78
C ALA A 684 -27.66 6.19 11.86
N ASP A 685 -26.42 5.77 12.24
CA ASP A 685 -25.26 6.64 12.34
C ASP A 685 -24.56 6.85 10.99
N SER A 686 -24.97 6.13 9.94
CA SER A 686 -24.34 6.19 8.61
C SER A 686 -24.70 7.48 7.85
N LEU A 687 -23.81 7.88 6.94
CA LEU A 687 -24.04 8.92 5.93
C LEU A 687 -24.16 8.27 4.55
N LEU A 688 -25.32 8.44 3.92
CA LEU A 688 -25.62 7.90 2.60
C LEU A 688 -25.58 8.99 1.53
N ILE A 689 -24.84 8.76 0.46
CA ILE A 689 -24.75 9.60 -0.73
C ILE A 689 -25.33 8.81 -1.90
N LEU A 690 -26.58 9.08 -2.25
CA LEU A 690 -27.34 8.36 -3.27
C LEU A 690 -27.60 9.28 -4.46
N ASP A 691 -26.98 9.03 -5.59
CA ASP A 691 -27.04 9.88 -6.78
C ASP A 691 -27.72 9.11 -7.93
N GLU A 692 -28.85 9.63 -8.40
CA GLU A 692 -29.62 9.19 -9.55
C GLU A 692 -30.07 7.71 -9.49
N ILE A 693 -30.64 7.28 -8.39
CA ILE A 693 -31.19 5.92 -8.22
C ILE A 693 -32.38 5.69 -9.15
N GLY A 694 -32.42 4.51 -9.83
CA GLY A 694 -33.51 4.09 -10.71
C GLY A 694 -33.37 4.56 -12.16
N ARG A 695 -32.22 5.12 -12.56
CA ARG A 695 -32.03 5.65 -13.92
C ARG A 695 -31.86 4.56 -14.99
N GLY A 696 -31.49 3.35 -14.62
CA GLY A 696 -31.16 2.25 -15.54
C GLY A 696 -32.35 1.44 -16.04
N THR A 697 -33.60 1.83 -15.73
CA THR A 697 -34.83 1.12 -16.10
C THR A 697 -35.91 2.06 -16.62
N SER A 698 -37.17 1.57 -16.80
CA SER A 698 -38.31 2.41 -17.22
C SER A 698 -38.56 3.53 -16.21
N THR A 699 -39.05 4.68 -16.68
CA THR A 699 -39.23 5.86 -15.83
C THR A 699 -40.10 5.59 -14.59
N TYR A 700 -41.21 4.87 -14.75
CA TYR A 700 -42.12 4.56 -13.64
C TYR A 700 -41.53 3.56 -12.66
N ASP A 701 -40.87 2.49 -13.14
CA ASP A 701 -40.22 1.51 -12.25
C ASP A 701 -39.05 2.15 -11.49
N GLY A 702 -38.23 2.95 -12.20
CA GLY A 702 -37.12 3.70 -11.61
C GLY A 702 -37.60 4.67 -10.52
N MET A 703 -38.68 5.43 -10.79
CA MET A 703 -39.25 6.34 -9.83
C MET A 703 -39.87 5.61 -8.62
N ALA A 704 -40.55 4.48 -8.82
CA ALA A 704 -41.10 3.66 -7.75
C ALA A 704 -39.99 3.11 -6.81
N ILE A 705 -38.91 2.59 -7.40
CA ILE A 705 -37.75 2.11 -6.65
C ILE A 705 -37.06 3.26 -5.88
N ALA A 706 -36.82 4.39 -6.55
CA ALA A 706 -36.20 5.55 -5.93
C ALA A 706 -37.00 6.06 -4.74
N ARG A 707 -38.35 6.11 -4.89
CA ARG A 707 -39.29 6.48 -3.81
C ARG A 707 -39.21 5.50 -2.65
N ALA A 708 -39.28 4.20 -2.91
CA ALA A 708 -39.23 3.17 -1.87
C ALA A 708 -37.91 3.19 -1.10
N VAL A 709 -36.77 3.38 -1.78
CA VAL A 709 -35.45 3.53 -1.15
C VAL A 709 -35.40 4.77 -0.26
N LEU A 710 -35.94 5.91 -0.74
CA LEU A 710 -35.99 7.15 0.02
C LEU A 710 -36.87 6.99 1.28
N GLU A 711 -38.08 6.40 1.15
CA GLU A 711 -38.99 6.11 2.27
C GLU A 711 -38.31 5.17 3.29
N TYR A 712 -37.56 4.17 2.84
CA TYR A 712 -36.80 3.26 3.70
C TYR A 712 -35.70 3.99 4.48
N CYS A 713 -34.94 4.86 3.83
CA CYS A 713 -33.89 5.66 4.47
C CYS A 713 -34.45 6.67 5.47
N ALA A 714 -35.61 7.28 5.17
CA ALA A 714 -36.23 8.27 6.00
C ALA A 714 -36.94 7.71 7.25
N ASP A 715 -37.40 6.45 7.19
CA ASP A 715 -38.13 5.81 8.28
C ASP A 715 -37.17 5.43 9.42
N ALA A 716 -37.28 6.12 10.56
CA ALA A 716 -36.45 5.87 11.75
C ALA A 716 -36.64 4.46 12.34
N ARG A 717 -37.72 3.75 12.02
CA ARG A 717 -37.95 2.37 12.46
C ARG A 717 -37.28 1.34 11.58
N LYS A 718 -36.92 1.73 10.34
CA LYS A 718 -36.25 0.86 9.37
C LYS A 718 -34.74 1.13 9.34
N LEU A 719 -34.34 2.32 8.85
CA LEU A 719 -32.95 2.71 8.77
C LEU A 719 -32.65 4.01 9.52
N GLY A 720 -33.33 5.10 9.19
CA GLY A 720 -33.17 6.40 9.86
C GLY A 720 -31.80 7.07 9.64
N ALA A 721 -31.09 6.75 8.57
CA ALA A 721 -29.74 7.27 8.29
C ALA A 721 -29.75 8.66 7.66
N LYS A 722 -28.75 9.48 7.96
CA LYS A 722 -28.48 10.75 7.28
C LYS A 722 -28.26 10.49 5.79
N THR A 723 -29.11 11.04 4.93
CA THR A 723 -29.11 10.71 3.50
C THR A 723 -29.13 11.96 2.64
N MET A 724 -28.24 12.07 1.69
CA MET A 724 -28.29 13.01 0.57
C MET A 724 -28.72 12.25 -0.68
N PHE A 725 -29.87 12.64 -1.24
CA PHE A 725 -30.49 11.92 -2.34
C PHE A 725 -30.64 12.84 -3.56
N ALA A 726 -29.78 12.73 -4.54
CA ALA A 726 -29.94 13.48 -5.78
C ALA A 726 -30.82 12.72 -6.77
N THR A 727 -31.75 13.40 -7.39
CA THR A 727 -32.69 12.79 -8.32
C THR A 727 -33.11 13.74 -9.45
N HIS A 728 -33.55 13.14 -10.56
CA HIS A 728 -34.22 13.82 -11.68
C HIS A 728 -35.74 13.65 -11.60
N TYR A 729 -36.25 12.83 -10.69
CA TYR A 729 -37.66 12.64 -10.49
C TYR A 729 -38.19 13.79 -9.64
N HIS A 730 -38.75 14.83 -10.29
CA HIS A 730 -39.32 15.99 -9.62
C HIS A 730 -40.50 15.63 -8.72
N GLU A 731 -41.20 14.56 -9.04
CA GLU A 731 -42.31 14.00 -8.28
C GLU A 731 -41.93 13.63 -6.85
N LEU A 732 -40.67 13.23 -6.62
CA LEU A 732 -40.16 12.91 -5.28
C LEU A 732 -40.12 14.14 -4.35
N SER A 733 -40.11 15.34 -4.90
CA SER A 733 -40.16 16.59 -4.10
C SER A 733 -41.47 16.74 -3.32
N ALA A 734 -42.54 16.08 -3.75
CA ALA A 734 -43.81 16.05 -3.04
C ALA A 734 -43.74 15.28 -1.69
N LEU A 735 -42.65 14.55 -1.43
CA LEU A 735 -42.48 13.81 -0.18
C LEU A 735 -42.13 14.73 0.99
N GLU A 736 -41.60 15.93 0.76
CA GLU A 736 -41.50 16.96 1.80
C GLU A 736 -42.85 17.30 2.36
N GLY A 737 -43.00 17.33 3.67
CA GLY A 737 -44.29 17.55 4.36
C GLY A 737 -45.16 16.28 4.44
N THR A 738 -44.88 15.22 3.66
CA THR A 738 -45.59 13.93 3.74
C THR A 738 -44.83 12.94 4.62
N ILE A 739 -43.51 12.92 4.52
CA ILE A 739 -42.61 12.04 5.28
C ILE A 739 -41.82 12.91 6.26
N PRO A 740 -41.87 12.63 7.56
CA PRO A 740 -41.08 13.36 8.56
C PRO A 740 -39.58 13.18 8.30
N GLY A 741 -38.81 14.25 8.40
CA GLY A 741 -37.36 14.25 8.21
C GLY A 741 -36.92 14.32 6.74
N VAL A 742 -37.84 14.59 5.79
CA VAL A 742 -37.48 14.80 4.38
C VAL A 742 -37.54 16.29 4.05
N ARG A 743 -36.48 16.83 3.48
CA ARG A 743 -36.37 18.22 3.00
C ARG A 743 -35.88 18.27 1.56
N ASN A 744 -36.41 19.25 0.82
CA ASN A 744 -36.01 19.54 -0.54
C ASN A 744 -34.93 20.63 -0.60
N TYR A 745 -33.99 20.41 -1.46
CA TYR A 745 -32.95 21.36 -1.84
C TYR A 745 -32.84 21.40 -3.35
N ASN A 746 -32.60 22.58 -3.90
CA ASN A 746 -32.34 22.73 -5.33
C ASN A 746 -31.04 23.46 -5.58
N ILE A 747 -30.41 23.11 -6.71
CA ILE A 747 -29.23 23.86 -7.14
C ILE A 747 -29.67 24.99 -8.06
N SER A 748 -29.33 26.23 -7.69
CA SER A 748 -29.82 27.41 -8.35
C SER A 748 -29.22 27.61 -9.72
N ALA A 749 -30.10 27.90 -10.71
CA ALA A 749 -29.72 28.34 -12.04
C ALA A 749 -30.51 29.64 -12.37
N LYS A 750 -29.85 30.55 -13.08
CA LYS A 750 -30.49 31.83 -13.48
C LYS A 750 -30.37 32.03 -14.98
N ARG A 751 -31.46 32.48 -15.60
CA ARG A 751 -31.41 32.95 -16.99
C ARG A 751 -30.96 34.41 -17.03
N GLN A 752 -29.85 34.67 -17.72
CA GLN A 752 -29.34 36.03 -17.95
C GLN A 752 -29.06 36.22 -19.45
N ASN A 753 -29.67 37.19 -20.09
CA ASN A 753 -29.51 37.46 -21.52
C ASN A 753 -29.79 36.24 -22.43
N GLY A 754 -30.81 35.44 -22.11
CA GLY A 754 -31.16 34.23 -22.85
C GLY A 754 -30.18 33.04 -22.70
N LYS A 755 -29.15 33.15 -21.83
CA LYS A 755 -28.25 32.07 -21.49
C LYS A 755 -28.50 31.56 -20.07
N LEU A 756 -28.45 30.27 -19.88
CA LEU A 756 -28.50 29.63 -18.57
C LEU A 756 -27.16 29.78 -17.85
N LEU A 757 -27.17 30.39 -16.66
CA LEU A 757 -26.03 30.51 -15.79
C LEU A 757 -26.25 29.63 -14.55
N PHE A 758 -25.41 28.64 -14.34
CA PHE A 758 -25.42 27.84 -13.13
C PHE A 758 -24.74 28.59 -11.98
N LEU A 759 -25.50 28.97 -10.98
CA LEU A 759 -24.96 29.69 -9.82
C LEU A 759 -24.25 28.78 -8.85
N ARG A 760 -24.42 27.44 -8.98
CA ARG A 760 -23.81 26.39 -8.14
C ARG A 760 -24.12 26.57 -6.64
N LYS A 761 -25.16 27.33 -6.31
CA LYS A 761 -25.60 27.51 -4.92
C LYS A 761 -26.82 26.63 -4.64
N ILE A 762 -26.72 25.88 -3.55
CA ILE A 762 -27.82 25.06 -3.02
C ILE A 762 -28.72 25.92 -2.19
N LEU A 763 -30.02 25.83 -2.45
CA LEU A 763 -31.08 26.58 -1.75
C LEU A 763 -32.15 25.61 -1.26
N PRO A 764 -32.80 25.88 -0.11
CA PRO A 764 -33.97 25.11 0.33
C PRO A 764 -35.12 25.21 -0.68
N GLY A 765 -35.92 24.15 -0.79
CA GLY A 765 -37.09 24.05 -1.66
C GLY A 765 -36.82 23.18 -2.91
N ALA A 766 -37.91 22.83 -3.61
CA ALA A 766 -37.88 22.06 -4.85
C ALA A 766 -37.45 22.91 -6.05
N ALA A 767 -36.89 22.29 -7.10
CA ALA A 767 -36.64 22.96 -8.38
C ALA A 767 -37.96 23.13 -9.13
N ASP A 768 -38.24 24.35 -9.60
CA ASP A 768 -39.49 24.69 -10.33
C ASP A 768 -39.46 24.27 -11.80
N GLU A 769 -38.28 24.09 -12.42
CA GLU A 769 -38.13 23.84 -13.86
C GLU A 769 -37.07 22.74 -14.17
N SER A 770 -37.29 21.98 -15.23
CA SER A 770 -36.27 21.12 -15.83
C SER A 770 -35.45 21.92 -16.84
N TYR A 771 -34.09 21.78 -16.78
CA TYR A 771 -33.16 22.52 -17.63
C TYR A 771 -32.52 21.64 -18.70
N GLY A 772 -33.04 20.44 -18.99
CA GLY A 772 -32.41 19.46 -19.91
C GLY A 772 -32.21 20.02 -21.32
N ILE A 773 -33.20 20.72 -21.87
CA ILE A 773 -33.11 21.29 -23.20
C ILE A 773 -32.12 22.44 -23.26
N GLU A 774 -32.04 23.27 -22.24
CA GLU A 774 -31.06 24.35 -22.14
C GLU A 774 -29.62 23.80 -22.03
N VAL A 775 -29.44 22.71 -21.32
CA VAL A 775 -28.13 21.98 -21.26
C VAL A 775 -27.75 21.41 -22.63
N ALA A 776 -28.72 20.82 -23.37
CA ALA A 776 -28.51 20.33 -24.72
C ALA A 776 -28.08 21.46 -25.68
N LYS A 777 -28.66 22.64 -25.54
CA LYS A 777 -28.29 23.86 -26.28
C LYS A 777 -26.88 24.30 -25.95
N LEU A 778 -26.49 24.31 -24.66
CA LEU A 778 -25.12 24.62 -24.23
C LEU A 778 -24.09 23.60 -24.76
N ALA A 779 -24.47 22.35 -24.90
CA ALA A 779 -23.65 21.28 -25.45
C ALA A 779 -23.46 21.35 -26.98
N GLY A 780 -24.18 22.28 -27.66
CA GLY A 780 -24.05 22.48 -29.10
C GLY A 780 -24.97 21.59 -29.96
N VAL A 781 -26.05 21.04 -29.38
CA VAL A 781 -27.09 20.32 -30.16
C VAL A 781 -27.72 21.27 -31.16
N PRO A 782 -27.95 20.87 -32.44
CA PRO A 782 -28.51 21.73 -33.46
C PRO A 782 -29.83 22.41 -33.05
N GLU A 783 -29.97 23.69 -33.41
CA GLU A 783 -31.11 24.53 -33.04
C GLU A 783 -32.47 23.96 -33.48
N SER A 784 -32.51 23.23 -34.62
CA SER A 784 -33.71 22.56 -35.09
C SER A 784 -34.17 21.45 -34.16
N VAL A 785 -33.24 20.71 -33.57
CA VAL A 785 -33.51 19.63 -32.60
C VAL A 785 -33.98 20.25 -31.28
N ILE A 786 -33.36 21.33 -30.84
CA ILE A 786 -33.72 22.05 -29.59
C ILE A 786 -35.15 22.57 -29.71
N ARG A 787 -35.54 23.20 -30.85
CA ARG A 787 -36.92 23.69 -31.06
C ARG A 787 -37.94 22.57 -31.06
N ALA A 788 -37.63 21.46 -31.71
CA ALA A 788 -38.51 20.28 -31.69
C ALA A 788 -38.65 19.70 -30.27
N ALA A 789 -37.56 19.62 -29.50
CA ALA A 789 -37.62 19.16 -28.12
C ALA A 789 -38.45 20.07 -27.22
N ASP A 790 -38.34 21.39 -27.38
CA ASP A 790 -39.18 22.36 -26.66
C ASP A 790 -40.67 22.19 -26.98
N ALA A 791 -41.03 21.93 -28.25
CA ALA A 791 -42.41 21.67 -28.67
C ALA A 791 -42.94 20.38 -28.01
N HIS A 792 -42.18 19.30 -28.07
CA HIS A 792 -42.58 18.02 -27.46
C HIS A 792 -42.65 18.10 -25.94
N LEU A 793 -41.77 18.85 -25.27
CA LEU A 793 -41.83 19.05 -23.82
C LEU A 793 -43.14 19.77 -23.41
N ARG A 794 -43.58 20.76 -24.19
CA ARG A 794 -44.86 21.45 -23.95
C ARG A 794 -46.07 20.53 -24.12
N GLU A 795 -46.02 19.63 -25.12
CA GLU A 795 -47.07 18.61 -25.33
C GLU A 795 -47.14 17.63 -24.16
N LEU A 796 -45.99 17.11 -23.73
CA LEU A 796 -45.89 16.18 -22.59
C LEU A 796 -46.36 16.84 -21.28
N ASN A 797 -45.97 18.06 -21.00
CA ASN A 797 -46.43 18.78 -19.82
C ASN A 797 -47.92 19.05 -19.83
N ALA A 798 -48.50 19.31 -21.02
CA ALA A 798 -49.95 19.49 -21.16
C ALA A 798 -50.73 18.16 -20.93
N GLN A 799 -50.14 17.02 -21.30
CA GLN A 799 -50.69 15.69 -21.05
C GLN A 799 -50.48 15.24 -19.59
N GLY A 800 -49.35 15.58 -18.96
CA GLY A 800 -49.00 15.22 -17.58
C GLY A 800 -49.76 15.98 -16.51
N ALA A 801 -50.35 17.11 -16.83
CA ALA A 801 -51.22 17.87 -15.90
C ALA A 801 -52.53 17.10 -15.48
N ALA A 802 -52.76 15.93 -16.09
CA ALA A 802 -53.92 15.08 -15.76
C ALA A 802 -53.63 14.02 -14.69
N VAL A 803 -52.36 13.84 -14.27
CA VAL A 803 -51.99 12.88 -13.23
C VAL A 803 -51.63 13.62 -11.95
N LYS A 804 -52.64 14.10 -11.21
CA LYS A 804 -52.47 14.52 -9.82
C LYS A 804 -52.19 13.28 -8.98
N VAL A 805 -51.00 13.23 -8.34
CA VAL A 805 -50.72 12.28 -7.26
C VAL A 805 -51.69 12.56 -6.11
N THR A 806 -52.74 11.78 -6.00
CA THR A 806 -53.62 11.79 -4.82
C THR A 806 -52.86 11.19 -3.65
N ALA A 807 -52.96 11.85 -2.48
CA ALA A 807 -52.42 11.34 -1.22
C ALA A 807 -52.95 9.92 -0.94
N PRO A 808 -52.14 9.05 -0.31
CA PRO A 808 -52.56 7.70 -0.04
C PRO A 808 -53.80 7.66 0.86
N ALA A 809 -54.88 7.10 0.36
CA ALA A 809 -56.02 6.72 1.20
C ALA A 809 -55.56 5.71 2.25
N LYS A 810 -56.06 5.83 3.49
CA LYS A 810 -55.85 4.83 4.54
C LYS A 810 -56.13 3.44 3.96
N PRO A 811 -55.32 2.44 4.30
CA PRO A 811 -55.56 1.09 3.83
C PRO A 811 -56.85 0.56 4.43
N GLU A 812 -57.89 0.42 3.61
CA GLU A 812 -58.93 -0.55 3.89
C GLU A 812 -58.35 -1.93 3.73
N SER A 813 -58.45 -2.73 4.79
CA SER A 813 -58.13 -4.12 4.78
C SER A 813 -58.99 -4.84 3.75
N ASP A 814 -58.37 -5.42 2.75
CA ASP A 814 -58.77 -6.47 1.84
C ASP A 814 -58.28 -6.18 0.40
N GLN A 815 -56.97 -6.24 0.18
CA GLN A 815 -56.43 -6.52 -1.13
C GLN A 815 -55.53 -7.74 -1.02
N VAL A 816 -56.08 -8.87 -1.48
CA VAL A 816 -55.36 -10.10 -1.71
C VAL A 816 -54.28 -9.84 -2.79
N SER A 817 -53.02 -10.06 -2.49
CA SER A 817 -51.92 -9.92 -3.44
C SER A 817 -52.09 -10.91 -4.59
N LEU A 818 -51.70 -10.53 -5.83
CA LEU A 818 -51.73 -11.44 -6.98
C LEU A 818 -50.91 -12.70 -6.75
N ALA A 819 -49.91 -12.64 -5.86
CA ALA A 819 -49.13 -13.79 -5.43
C ALA A 819 -49.92 -14.76 -4.52
N ASP A 820 -50.81 -14.24 -3.71
CA ASP A 820 -51.69 -15.06 -2.85
C ASP A 820 -52.73 -15.81 -3.66
N VAL A 821 -53.26 -15.24 -4.77
CA VAL A 821 -54.21 -15.92 -5.65
C VAL A 821 -53.60 -17.11 -6.36
N GLY A 822 -52.35 -17.04 -6.78
CA GLY A 822 -51.61 -18.16 -7.36
C GLY A 822 -51.31 -19.26 -6.36
N ALA A 823 -50.92 -18.90 -5.14
CA ALA A 823 -50.63 -19.85 -4.07
C ALA A 823 -51.88 -20.60 -3.58
N ASP A 824 -53.00 -19.93 -3.47
CA ASP A 824 -54.28 -20.55 -3.07
C ASP A 824 -54.81 -21.50 -4.14
N ALA A 825 -54.73 -21.16 -5.44
CA ALA A 825 -55.10 -22.06 -6.53
C ALA A 825 -54.21 -23.32 -6.59
N VAL A 826 -52.94 -23.19 -6.37
CA VAL A 826 -52.01 -24.33 -6.28
C VAL A 826 -52.29 -25.19 -5.05
N ALA A 827 -52.61 -24.60 -3.90
CA ALA A 827 -52.96 -25.30 -2.67
C ALA A 827 -54.27 -26.09 -2.85
N GLU A 828 -55.28 -25.53 -3.55
CA GLU A 828 -56.54 -26.18 -3.81
C GLU A 828 -56.40 -27.37 -4.79
N ARG A 829 -55.58 -27.21 -5.84
CA ARG A 829 -55.24 -28.32 -6.75
C ARG A 829 -54.46 -29.41 -6.03
N LEU A 830 -53.54 -29.09 -5.16
CA LEU A 830 -52.75 -30.04 -4.36
C LEU A 830 -53.64 -30.83 -3.38
N ARG A 831 -54.62 -30.19 -2.76
CA ARG A 831 -55.62 -30.87 -1.85
C ARG A 831 -56.55 -31.82 -2.61
N ALA A 832 -56.83 -31.58 -3.86
CA ALA A 832 -57.70 -32.42 -4.72
C ALA A 832 -56.97 -33.66 -5.28
N VAL A 833 -55.70 -33.81 -5.12
CA VAL A 833 -54.89 -34.90 -5.63
C VAL A 833 -54.72 -36.00 -4.58
N ASP A 834 -55.10 -37.23 -4.94
CA ASP A 834 -54.80 -38.42 -4.12
C ASP A 834 -53.44 -39.00 -4.57
N PRO A 835 -52.39 -38.91 -3.75
CA PRO A 835 -51.04 -39.36 -4.11
C PRO A 835 -50.98 -40.90 -4.38
N ASN A 836 -51.94 -41.67 -3.87
CA ASN A 836 -51.92 -43.12 -4.03
C ASN A 836 -52.46 -43.60 -5.39
N THR A 837 -53.05 -42.67 -6.18
CA THR A 837 -53.61 -42.99 -7.50
C THR A 837 -52.68 -42.54 -8.67
N LEU A 838 -51.58 -41.86 -8.35
CA LEU A 838 -50.66 -41.35 -9.37
C LEU A 838 -49.45 -42.26 -9.57
N SER A 839 -49.12 -42.53 -10.81
CA SER A 839 -47.81 -43.13 -11.11
C SER A 839 -46.67 -42.11 -10.86
N PRO A 840 -45.40 -42.55 -10.66
CA PRO A 840 -44.26 -41.66 -10.42
C PRO A 840 -44.07 -40.63 -11.56
N LEU A 841 -44.41 -40.95 -12.80
CA LEU A 841 -44.29 -40.03 -13.96
C LEU A 841 -45.38 -38.97 -13.94
N GLU A 842 -46.61 -39.34 -13.57
CA GLU A 842 -47.73 -38.40 -13.44
C GLU A 842 -47.53 -37.45 -12.23
N ALA A 843 -46.99 -37.95 -11.11
CA ALA A 843 -46.64 -37.11 -9.95
C ALA A 843 -45.56 -36.08 -10.32
N LEU A 844 -44.55 -36.46 -11.08
CA LEU A 844 -43.51 -35.55 -11.55
C LEU A 844 -44.05 -34.46 -12.47
N ARG A 845 -44.97 -34.87 -13.37
CA ARG A 845 -45.61 -33.95 -14.33
C ARG A 845 -46.51 -32.95 -13.61
N LEU A 846 -47.26 -33.40 -12.64
CA LEU A 846 -48.11 -32.56 -11.80
C LEU A 846 -47.28 -31.56 -10.96
N LEU A 847 -46.13 -32.00 -10.41
CA LEU A 847 -45.20 -31.12 -9.71
C LEU A 847 -44.63 -30.02 -10.63
N PHE A 848 -44.31 -30.32 -11.88
CA PHE A 848 -43.89 -29.32 -12.88
C PHE A 848 -45.01 -28.34 -13.21
N GLU A 849 -46.23 -28.80 -13.36
CA GLU A 849 -47.40 -27.95 -13.62
C GLU A 849 -47.64 -26.99 -12.42
N LEU A 850 -47.70 -27.52 -11.21
CA LEU A 850 -47.89 -26.73 -9.99
C LEU A 850 -46.77 -25.71 -9.73
N LYS A 851 -45.53 -26.07 -10.12
CA LYS A 851 -44.41 -25.15 -10.03
C LYS A 851 -44.50 -24.00 -11.03
N ASN A 852 -45.01 -24.29 -12.23
CA ASN A 852 -45.23 -23.24 -13.25
C ASN A 852 -46.41 -22.33 -12.89
N ASP A 853 -47.41 -22.86 -12.18
CA ASP A 853 -48.55 -22.08 -11.70
C ASP A 853 -48.19 -21.15 -10.52
N LEU A 854 -47.07 -21.42 -9.83
CA LEU A 854 -46.51 -20.56 -8.77
C LEU A 854 -45.66 -19.38 -9.28
N GLY A 855 -45.24 -19.38 -10.54
CA GLY A 855 -44.40 -18.34 -11.18
C GLY A 855 -42.94 -18.69 -11.15
#